data_12ec1b15899ce80399e59cad0268f56d
#
_entry.id   12ec1b15899ce80399e59cad0268f56d
#
_cell.length_a   1.000
_cell.length_b   1.000
_cell.length_c   1.000
_cell.angle_alpha   90.00
_cell.angle_beta   90.00
_cell.angle_gamma   90.00
#
_symmetry.space_group_name_H-M   'P 1'
#
loop_
_entity.id
_entity.type
_entity.pdbx_description
1 polymer ?
#
loop_
_entity_poly.entity_id
_entity_poly.type
_entity_poly.pdbx_seq_one_letter_code
_entity_poly.pdbx_strand_id
1 'polypeptide(L)'
;MIQYSLTSRALADEARMETPWGTGPSAVAEAPQASVKPAGRPGPKVLLTSVCRPLGAAHGDAPSVGYEVLHGQVTRAQGIFSPRSVNYTYGLDYIAANLDAPAVVLQYPSHRELIRELKKGPDYVGISFNLVLFHRMKEVVALVRKHAPRAQIVLGGYGTVLDDATLAPYGDHICRGEGVAFFRALLDEPPRPMPYDHPLVMLNLKVFSIPMDRTGVIFAGLGCPNGCDFCCTSHYFKRRHIRLLPTGDDIFRVVERYLEVDLRMSLAILDEDFLLAKDRARRMRELVLERGTPLSIFAFASVKALSRYTPQELLETGVDGVWVGYEGKRSGYSKQQGKPIEKLIPELRAHGITVLSSMMLGFEYHTPEIIREELAEFLALRPTYPQFLIYGPTPGTPFYERIMQEGRMRPEMAADPERYYRNCDGFTSMVVHPAMQPGEIEALQGECFATDFRLNGPSIVRSVEVWFQGWKRYHHSDSPYLRAKAQRWGEEIQFAFPVFRVARRSGPTPEAASRLEAEIRAALGPPPMGARVRSFLAPAAAAWTGFTLRHNLLQHPKLVRRAYRSTRWALRSGQLGSLRVELERALHSTLVRVEGVWDRASAKRLAAGIRAHLYHNDADVKVLVAEGTHAASRYLELLARELKPLRHRVSISVLTGPATGEYLMSA
;
A
#
# COMPACT_ATOMS: atom_id res chain seq x y z
N MET A 1 31.30 -39.13 -1.96
CA MET A 1 30.99 -39.23 -3.40
C MET A 1 29.65 -39.95 -3.53
N ILE A 2 28.54 -39.22 -3.45
CA ILE A 2 27.22 -39.73 -3.81
C ILE A 2 26.63 -38.67 -4.73
N GLN A 3 26.60 -39.03 -6.01
CA GLN A 3 26.02 -38.28 -7.10
C GLN A 3 24.49 -38.46 -7.06
N TYR A 4 23.73 -37.41 -6.78
CA TYR A 4 22.30 -37.40 -7.06
C TYR A 4 22.09 -36.95 -8.51
N SER A 5 21.76 -37.91 -9.35
CA SER A 5 21.25 -37.66 -10.71
C SER A 5 19.81 -37.14 -10.59
N LEU A 6 19.58 -35.87 -10.84
CA LEU A 6 18.27 -35.30 -11.11
C LEU A 6 17.93 -35.61 -12.59
N THR A 7 17.29 -36.74 -12.82
CA THR A 7 16.82 -37.17 -14.13
C THR A 7 15.44 -36.64 -14.43
N SER A 8 15.32 -35.97 -15.58
CA SER A 8 14.25 -36.01 -16.60
C SER A 8 12.76 -35.99 -16.23
N ARG A 9 12.32 -35.95 -14.98
CA ARG A 9 10.89 -35.78 -14.63
C ARG A 9 10.42 -34.35 -14.51
N ALA A 10 11.31 -33.43 -14.19
CA ALA A 10 10.97 -31.99 -14.04
C ALA A 10 10.71 -31.31 -15.40
N LEU A 11 11.28 -31.80 -16.50
CA LEU A 11 11.09 -31.23 -17.84
C LEU A 11 9.80 -31.67 -18.53
N ALA A 12 9.17 -32.75 -18.07
CA ALA A 12 7.90 -33.25 -18.64
C ALA A 12 6.68 -32.52 -18.07
N ASP A 13 6.77 -31.95 -16.88
CA ASP A 13 5.68 -31.15 -16.29
C ASP A 13 5.67 -29.68 -16.78
N GLU A 14 6.80 -29.15 -17.24
CA GLU A 14 6.84 -27.81 -17.85
C GLU A 14 6.21 -27.75 -19.25
N ALA A 15 6.24 -28.82 -20.02
CA ALA A 15 5.61 -28.88 -21.34
C ALA A 15 4.08 -29.00 -21.32
N ARG A 16 3.46 -29.17 -20.14
CA ARG A 16 2.00 -29.17 -19.95
C ARG A 16 1.41 -27.88 -19.42
N MET A 17 2.20 -26.83 -19.23
CA MET A 17 1.73 -25.53 -18.73
C MET A 17 1.46 -24.48 -19.82
N GLU A 18 1.44 -24.86 -21.10
CA GLU A 18 0.93 -24.02 -22.19
C GLU A 18 -0.51 -24.39 -22.58
N THR A 19 -1.40 -24.47 -21.63
CA THR A 19 -2.83 -24.39 -21.92
C THR A 19 -3.33 -22.99 -21.53
N PRO A 20 -4.18 -22.37 -22.38
CA PRO A 20 -4.66 -21.02 -22.12
C PRO A 20 -5.42 -21.02 -20.79
N TRP A 21 -5.23 -19.97 -20.02
CA TRP A 21 -5.88 -19.70 -18.75
C TRP A 21 -7.39 -19.93 -18.88
N GLY A 22 -7.85 -21.12 -18.57
CA GLY A 22 -9.24 -21.49 -18.61
C GLY A 22 -10.01 -20.67 -17.60
N THR A 23 -10.99 -19.93 -18.08
CA THR A 23 -12.14 -19.46 -17.34
C THR A 23 -13.00 -20.68 -16.94
N GLY A 24 -12.48 -21.52 -16.05
CA GLY A 24 -13.26 -22.58 -15.42
C GLY A 24 -14.03 -21.96 -14.25
N PRO A 25 -15.33 -22.25 -14.08
CA PRO A 25 -16.08 -21.76 -12.95
C PRO A 25 -15.43 -22.28 -11.66
N SER A 26 -15.16 -21.36 -10.73
CA SER A 26 -14.75 -21.69 -9.37
C SER A 26 -15.78 -22.70 -8.82
N ALA A 27 -15.30 -23.83 -8.30
CA ALA A 27 -16.14 -24.68 -7.47
C ALA A 27 -16.53 -23.89 -6.22
N VAL A 28 -17.61 -23.15 -6.34
CA VAL A 28 -18.34 -22.57 -5.22
C VAL A 28 -18.96 -23.76 -4.52
N ALA A 29 -18.66 -23.93 -3.22
CA ALA A 29 -19.46 -24.78 -2.37
C ALA A 29 -20.91 -24.38 -2.58
N GLU A 30 -21.82 -25.35 -2.79
CA GLU A 30 -23.23 -25.09 -3.00
C GLU A 30 -23.76 -24.17 -1.92
N ALA A 31 -24.16 -22.97 -2.35
CA ALA A 31 -24.79 -22.00 -1.47
C ALA A 31 -26.22 -22.48 -1.15
N PRO A 32 -26.67 -22.41 0.11
CA PRO A 32 -28.07 -22.67 0.43
C PRO A 32 -28.96 -21.68 -0.33
N GLN A 33 -30.09 -22.16 -0.83
CA GLN A 33 -31.06 -21.40 -1.60
C GLN A 33 -31.46 -20.11 -0.86
N ALA A 34 -31.32 -18.97 -1.54
CA ALA A 34 -31.60 -17.65 -1.01
C ALA A 34 -33.11 -17.53 -0.65
N SER A 35 -33.40 -17.36 0.62
CA SER A 35 -34.73 -16.96 1.08
C SER A 35 -34.92 -15.46 0.80
N VAL A 36 -35.97 -15.11 0.07
CA VAL A 36 -36.37 -13.71 -0.19
C VAL A 36 -36.72 -13.05 1.15
N LYS A 37 -35.88 -12.15 1.64
CA LYS A 37 -36.16 -11.38 2.87
C LYS A 37 -37.25 -10.33 2.61
N PRO A 38 -38.22 -10.16 3.54
CA PRO A 38 -39.22 -9.11 3.44
C PRO A 38 -38.58 -7.72 3.55
N ALA A 39 -39.01 -6.79 2.69
CA ALA A 39 -38.63 -5.39 2.71
C ALA A 39 -39.02 -4.74 4.06
N GLY A 40 -38.03 -4.29 4.87
CA GLY A 40 -38.36 -3.50 6.05
C GLY A 40 -37.38 -3.53 7.24
N ARG A 41 -36.42 -4.46 7.34
CA ARG A 41 -35.39 -4.38 8.39
C ARG A 41 -34.12 -3.74 7.88
N PRO A 42 -33.53 -2.76 8.63
CA PRO A 42 -32.20 -2.27 8.27
C PRO A 42 -31.23 -3.47 8.26
N GLY A 43 -30.44 -3.57 7.19
CA GLY A 43 -29.45 -4.63 7.05
C GLY A 43 -28.45 -4.66 8.22
N PRO A 44 -27.72 -5.77 8.41
CA PRO A 44 -26.75 -5.91 9.50
C PRO A 44 -25.66 -4.81 9.41
N LYS A 45 -25.23 -4.33 10.58
CA LYS A 45 -24.17 -3.31 10.68
C LYS A 45 -22.81 -3.99 10.83
N VAL A 46 -21.88 -3.64 9.97
CA VAL A 46 -20.52 -4.21 9.95
C VAL A 46 -19.50 -3.19 10.46
N LEU A 47 -18.68 -3.58 11.41
CA LEU A 47 -17.48 -2.85 11.83
C LEU A 47 -16.24 -3.63 11.40
N LEU A 48 -15.41 -3.06 10.56
CA LEU A 48 -14.12 -3.63 10.14
C LEU A 48 -12.99 -2.84 10.80
N THR A 49 -12.06 -3.52 11.45
CA THR A 49 -10.98 -2.85 12.18
C THR A 49 -9.65 -3.57 12.02
N SER A 50 -8.56 -2.79 11.99
CA SER A 50 -7.23 -3.28 12.29
C SER A 50 -7.03 -3.32 13.81
N VAL A 51 -5.83 -3.75 14.25
CA VAL A 51 -5.48 -3.73 15.69
C VAL A 51 -5.39 -2.31 16.24
N CYS A 52 -5.48 -2.18 17.56
CA CYS A 52 -5.42 -0.90 18.24
C CYS A 52 -3.99 -0.36 18.35
N ARG A 53 -3.85 0.97 18.25
CA ARG A 53 -2.64 1.68 18.65
C ARG A 53 -2.61 1.95 20.17
N PRO A 54 -1.44 2.23 20.79
CA PRO A 54 -0.10 2.41 20.22
C PRO A 54 0.55 1.11 19.79
N LEU A 55 1.40 1.17 18.75
CA LEU A 55 2.13 0.05 18.20
C LEU A 55 3.64 0.34 18.19
N GLY A 56 4.46 -0.69 18.16
CA GLY A 56 5.90 -0.60 18.02
C GLY A 56 6.65 -1.19 19.21
N ALA A 57 7.97 -1.34 19.07
CA ALA A 57 8.82 -2.00 20.05
C ALA A 57 8.72 -1.40 21.47
N ALA A 58 8.52 -0.08 21.60
CA ALA A 58 8.29 0.59 22.88
C ALA A 58 6.99 0.15 23.59
N HIS A 59 6.10 -0.55 22.90
CA HIS A 59 4.83 -1.03 23.40
C HIS A 59 4.71 -2.56 23.39
N GLY A 60 5.87 -3.26 23.34
CA GLY A 60 5.94 -4.72 23.43
C GLY A 60 5.70 -5.46 22.10
N ASP A 61 5.63 -4.74 20.99
CA ASP A 61 5.56 -5.36 19.66
C ASP A 61 6.97 -5.70 19.14
N ALA A 62 7.03 -6.55 18.10
CA ALA A 62 8.26 -6.82 17.39
C ALA A 62 8.89 -5.53 16.80
N PRO A 63 10.20 -5.50 16.52
CA PRO A 63 10.87 -4.36 15.91
C PRO A 63 10.23 -3.85 14.63
N SER A 64 9.57 -4.72 13.88
CA SER A 64 8.81 -4.37 12.70
C SER A 64 7.39 -4.94 12.76
N VAL A 65 6.41 -4.08 12.98
CA VAL A 65 4.99 -4.46 13.02
C VAL A 65 4.26 -4.27 11.68
N GLY A 66 5.00 -3.91 10.62
CA GLY A 66 4.50 -3.83 9.25
C GLY A 66 3.71 -2.58 8.87
N TYR A 67 3.45 -1.64 9.78
CA TYR A 67 2.73 -0.41 9.45
C TYR A 67 3.62 0.73 8.91
N GLU A 68 4.93 0.69 9.11
CA GLU A 68 5.92 1.60 8.52
C GLU A 68 7.00 0.81 7.77
N VAL A 69 6.67 0.24 6.61
CA VAL A 69 7.57 -0.64 5.86
C VAL A 69 8.89 0.05 5.48
N LEU A 70 8.84 1.26 4.95
CA LEU A 70 10.07 1.95 4.52
C LEU A 70 11.03 2.19 5.69
N HIS A 71 10.56 2.77 6.80
CA HIS A 71 11.39 3.04 7.96
C HIS A 71 11.76 1.76 8.73
N GLY A 72 10.81 0.89 8.98
CA GLY A 72 11.00 -0.28 9.84
C GLY A 72 11.72 -1.44 9.17
N GLN A 73 11.62 -1.60 7.85
CA GLN A 73 12.10 -2.78 7.15
C GLN A 73 13.13 -2.51 6.04
N VAL A 74 13.14 -1.31 5.45
CA VAL A 74 13.96 -1.02 4.26
C VAL A 74 15.10 -0.07 4.57
N THR A 75 14.83 1.07 5.18
CA THR A 75 15.83 2.11 5.44
C THR A 75 16.19 2.20 6.93
N ARG A 76 16.20 1.08 7.61
CA ARG A 76 16.27 0.94 9.07
C ARG A 76 17.49 1.64 9.70
N ALA A 77 18.68 1.55 9.07
CA ALA A 77 19.90 2.19 9.55
C ALA A 77 20.06 3.66 9.14
N GLN A 78 19.12 4.21 8.34
CA GLN A 78 19.30 5.53 7.74
C GLN A 78 18.83 6.70 8.62
N GLY A 79 18.22 6.41 9.77
CA GLY A 79 17.82 7.42 10.74
C GLY A 79 16.96 8.54 10.16
N ILE A 80 17.46 9.78 10.22
CA ILE A 80 16.75 10.97 9.69
C ILE A 80 16.49 10.92 8.19
N PHE A 81 17.31 10.16 7.43
CA PHE A 81 17.16 10.02 5.99
C PHE A 81 16.12 8.98 5.58
N SER A 82 15.57 8.25 6.54
CA SER A 82 14.56 7.24 6.28
C SER A 82 13.23 7.91 5.88
N PRO A 83 12.71 7.64 4.67
CA PRO A 83 11.37 8.09 4.32
C PRO A 83 10.33 7.36 5.17
N ARG A 84 9.25 8.04 5.52
CA ARG A 84 8.22 7.51 6.40
C ARG A 84 6.85 7.56 5.73
N SER A 85 6.17 6.44 5.75
CA SER A 85 4.76 6.35 5.37
C SER A 85 4.06 5.32 6.23
N VAL A 86 2.78 5.57 6.55
CA VAL A 86 1.97 4.61 7.30
C VAL A 86 1.19 3.76 6.31
N ASN A 87 1.41 2.46 6.34
CA ASN A 87 0.62 1.50 5.59
C ASN A 87 -0.66 1.15 6.34
N TYR A 88 -1.77 1.08 5.60
CA TYR A 88 -3.07 0.69 6.13
C TYR A 88 -3.38 -0.77 5.79
N THR A 89 -4.37 -1.32 6.47
CA THR A 89 -4.94 -2.63 6.15
C THR A 89 -5.95 -2.47 5.02
N TYR A 90 -5.47 -2.36 3.78
CA TYR A 90 -6.28 -1.98 2.60
C TYR A 90 -7.49 -2.89 2.37
N GLY A 91 -7.38 -4.18 2.69
CA GLY A 91 -8.46 -5.15 2.54
C GLY A 91 -9.74 -4.76 3.28
N LEU A 92 -9.65 -4.04 4.40
CA LEU A 92 -10.81 -3.59 5.17
C LEU A 92 -11.67 -2.60 4.38
N ASP A 93 -11.02 -1.59 3.78
CA ASP A 93 -11.70 -0.61 2.94
C ASP A 93 -12.26 -1.25 1.66
N TYR A 94 -11.50 -2.21 1.09
CA TYR A 94 -11.89 -2.94 -0.10
C TYR A 94 -13.13 -3.81 0.14
N ILE A 95 -13.18 -4.54 1.24
CA ILE A 95 -14.35 -5.32 1.66
C ILE A 95 -15.54 -4.37 1.85
N ALA A 96 -15.38 -3.32 2.67
CA ALA A 96 -16.46 -2.40 2.99
C ALA A 96 -17.08 -1.74 1.76
N ALA A 97 -16.27 -1.36 0.76
CA ALA A 97 -16.74 -0.76 -0.49
C ALA A 97 -17.62 -1.72 -1.32
N ASN A 98 -17.48 -3.02 -1.12
CA ASN A 98 -18.15 -4.06 -1.90
C ASN A 98 -19.27 -4.82 -1.16
N LEU A 99 -19.65 -4.35 0.03
CA LEU A 99 -20.84 -4.86 0.76
C LEU A 99 -22.07 -4.01 0.45
N ASP A 100 -23.25 -4.60 0.49
CA ASP A 100 -24.53 -3.88 0.45
C ASP A 100 -24.93 -3.41 1.86
N ALA A 101 -24.46 -4.09 2.90
CA ALA A 101 -24.62 -3.72 4.28
C ALA A 101 -23.84 -2.43 4.66
N PRO A 102 -24.38 -1.59 5.57
CA PRO A 102 -23.65 -0.47 6.12
C PRO A 102 -22.39 -0.92 6.87
N ALA A 103 -21.23 -0.40 6.47
CA ALA A 103 -19.95 -0.75 7.08
C ALA A 103 -19.19 0.49 7.59
N VAL A 104 -18.45 0.30 8.67
CA VAL A 104 -17.49 1.29 9.19
C VAL A 104 -16.12 0.64 9.25
N VAL A 105 -15.11 1.30 8.69
CA VAL A 105 -13.72 0.87 8.75
C VAL A 105 -12.97 1.76 9.75
N LEU A 106 -12.24 1.12 10.66
CA LEU A 106 -11.31 1.78 11.58
C LEU A 106 -9.89 1.28 11.30
N GLN A 107 -9.02 2.19 10.88
CA GLN A 107 -7.60 1.91 10.75
C GLN A 107 -6.86 2.44 11.98
N TYR A 108 -6.21 1.55 12.71
CA TYR A 108 -5.44 1.83 13.92
C TYR A 108 -6.19 2.70 14.96
N PRO A 109 -7.38 2.28 15.43
CA PRO A 109 -8.07 3.00 16.48
C PRO A 109 -7.29 2.92 17.80
N SER A 110 -7.46 3.91 18.69
CA SER A 110 -7.19 3.71 20.11
C SER A 110 -8.29 2.85 20.73
N HIS A 111 -8.04 2.24 21.89
CA HIS A 111 -9.09 1.50 22.63
C HIS A 111 -10.35 2.36 22.80
N ARG A 112 -10.20 3.65 23.17
CA ARG A 112 -11.33 4.57 23.36
C ARG A 112 -12.15 4.80 22.09
N GLU A 113 -11.50 4.89 20.95
CA GLU A 113 -12.17 5.08 19.65
C GLU A 113 -12.88 3.80 19.21
N LEU A 114 -12.27 2.64 19.39
CA LEU A 114 -12.88 1.35 19.12
C LEU A 114 -14.12 1.15 20.00
N ILE A 115 -14.01 1.36 21.31
CA ILE A 115 -15.14 1.23 22.27
C ILE A 115 -16.31 2.14 21.86
N ARG A 116 -16.03 3.35 21.38
CA ARG A 116 -17.08 4.28 20.90
C ARG A 116 -17.86 3.69 19.72
N GLU A 117 -17.20 3.00 18.79
CA GLU A 117 -17.91 2.35 17.67
C GLU A 117 -18.61 1.06 18.11
N LEU A 118 -18.01 0.26 18.99
CA LEU A 118 -18.62 -0.95 19.53
C LEU A 118 -19.94 -0.67 20.27
N LYS A 119 -19.99 0.43 21.04
CA LYS A 119 -21.23 0.88 21.74
C LYS A 119 -22.38 1.24 20.81
N LYS A 120 -22.15 1.37 19.50
CA LYS A 120 -23.21 1.60 18.50
C LYS A 120 -23.94 0.30 18.11
N GLY A 121 -23.51 -0.85 18.64
CA GLY A 121 -24.10 -2.16 18.43
C GLY A 121 -23.91 -2.64 16.98
N PRO A 122 -22.68 -2.90 16.52
CA PRO A 122 -22.47 -3.65 15.28
C PRO A 122 -22.96 -5.09 15.45
N ASP A 123 -23.45 -5.67 14.35
CA ASP A 123 -23.85 -7.08 14.30
C ASP A 123 -22.64 -7.98 14.03
N TYR A 124 -21.70 -7.48 13.21
CA TYR A 124 -20.44 -8.14 12.88
C TYR A 124 -19.26 -7.23 13.14
N VAL A 125 -18.17 -7.78 13.68
CA VAL A 125 -16.88 -7.09 13.84
C VAL A 125 -15.80 -7.90 13.15
N GLY A 126 -15.33 -7.41 11.99
CA GLY A 126 -14.21 -7.99 11.28
C GLY A 126 -12.88 -7.42 11.79
N ILE A 127 -11.96 -8.29 12.21
CA ILE A 127 -10.65 -7.93 12.73
C ILE A 127 -9.59 -8.46 11.78
N SER A 128 -8.83 -7.56 11.15
CA SER A 128 -7.71 -7.93 10.30
C SER A 128 -6.39 -7.82 11.05
N PHE A 129 -5.60 -8.89 11.02
CA PHE A 129 -4.29 -8.96 11.66
C PHE A 129 -3.31 -9.82 10.85
N ASN A 130 -2.03 -9.67 11.12
CA ASN A 130 -0.95 -10.56 10.70
C ASN A 130 -0.38 -11.28 11.94
N LEU A 131 0.47 -12.29 11.72
CA LEU A 131 1.01 -13.12 12.81
C LEU A 131 1.65 -12.30 13.93
N VAL A 132 2.51 -11.34 13.60
CA VAL A 132 3.22 -10.51 14.58
C VAL A 132 2.31 -9.69 15.47
N LEU A 133 1.05 -9.53 15.09
CA LEU A 133 0.02 -8.79 15.81
C LEU A 133 -1.05 -9.71 16.46
N PHE A 134 -0.79 -11.01 16.57
CA PHE A 134 -1.73 -11.96 17.18
C PHE A 134 -2.13 -11.52 18.60
N HIS A 135 -1.17 -11.14 19.45
CA HIS A 135 -1.44 -10.64 20.80
C HIS A 135 -2.32 -9.38 20.80
N ARG A 136 -2.14 -8.47 19.83
CA ARG A 136 -2.96 -7.27 19.66
C ARG A 136 -4.38 -7.61 19.18
N MET A 137 -4.53 -8.61 18.35
CA MET A 137 -5.84 -9.14 17.94
C MET A 137 -6.61 -9.63 19.17
N LYS A 138 -5.98 -10.34 20.09
CA LYS A 138 -6.63 -10.79 21.34
C LYS A 138 -7.14 -9.62 22.19
N GLU A 139 -6.38 -8.51 22.28
CA GLU A 139 -6.84 -7.29 22.96
C GLU A 139 -8.11 -6.73 22.32
N VAL A 140 -8.17 -6.67 20.98
CA VAL A 140 -9.35 -6.21 20.26
C VAL A 140 -10.55 -7.11 20.50
N VAL A 141 -10.37 -8.44 20.45
CA VAL A 141 -11.42 -9.44 20.76
C VAL A 141 -11.98 -9.23 22.16
N ALA A 142 -11.12 -9.05 23.16
CA ALA A 142 -11.55 -8.79 24.54
C ALA A 142 -12.42 -7.53 24.65
N LEU A 143 -12.06 -6.46 23.93
CA LEU A 143 -12.87 -5.23 23.85
C LEU A 143 -14.23 -5.47 23.17
N VAL A 144 -14.27 -6.25 22.09
CA VAL A 144 -15.51 -6.58 21.38
C VAL A 144 -16.44 -7.38 22.30
N ARG A 145 -15.96 -8.46 22.90
CA ARG A 145 -16.75 -9.30 23.83
C ARG A 145 -17.29 -8.50 25.02
N LYS A 146 -16.51 -7.53 25.52
CA LYS A 146 -16.92 -6.65 26.63
C LYS A 146 -17.95 -5.59 26.25
N HIS A 147 -17.81 -4.96 25.08
CA HIS A 147 -18.56 -3.74 24.71
C HIS A 147 -19.62 -3.95 23.63
N ALA A 148 -19.57 -5.08 22.92
CA ALA A 148 -20.54 -5.50 21.92
C ALA A 148 -20.75 -7.04 22.01
N PRO A 149 -21.23 -7.59 23.14
CA PRO A 149 -21.24 -9.05 23.39
C PRO A 149 -22.13 -9.86 22.43
N ARG A 150 -23.03 -9.20 21.69
CA ARG A 150 -23.87 -9.86 20.67
C ARG A 150 -23.25 -9.85 19.28
N ALA A 151 -22.18 -9.07 19.08
CA ALA A 151 -21.52 -9.00 17.79
C ALA A 151 -20.79 -10.30 17.47
N GLN A 152 -20.94 -10.81 16.26
CA GLN A 152 -20.16 -11.92 15.75
C GLN A 152 -18.78 -11.41 15.30
N ILE A 153 -17.72 -12.08 15.74
CA ILE A 153 -16.35 -11.73 15.43
C ILE A 153 -15.88 -12.52 14.21
N VAL A 154 -15.41 -11.81 13.20
CA VAL A 154 -14.79 -12.37 11.99
C VAL A 154 -13.31 -12.08 12.02
N LEU A 155 -12.46 -13.09 12.13
CA LEU A 155 -11.01 -12.97 12.03
C LEU A 155 -10.59 -13.03 10.56
N GLY A 156 -9.72 -12.13 10.14
CA GLY A 156 -9.22 -12.04 8.76
C GLY A 156 -7.78 -11.55 8.67
N GLY A 157 -7.24 -11.51 7.45
CA GLY A 157 -5.83 -11.18 7.17
C GLY A 157 -4.91 -12.38 7.29
N TYR A 158 -3.61 -12.17 7.02
CA TYR A 158 -2.62 -13.27 6.98
C TYR A 158 -2.41 -13.99 8.33
N GLY A 159 -2.85 -13.42 9.45
CA GLY A 159 -2.85 -14.11 10.74
C GLY A 159 -3.77 -15.33 10.78
N THR A 160 -4.75 -15.42 9.87
CA THR A 160 -5.64 -16.60 9.77
C THR A 160 -5.00 -17.81 9.08
N VAL A 161 -3.71 -17.77 8.79
CA VAL A 161 -2.91 -18.93 8.39
C VAL A 161 -2.78 -19.96 9.55
N LEU A 162 -2.97 -19.50 10.80
CA LEU A 162 -3.00 -20.38 11.98
C LEU A 162 -4.15 -21.38 11.90
N ASP A 163 -4.00 -22.50 12.59
CA ASP A 163 -5.01 -23.56 12.64
C ASP A 163 -6.29 -23.13 13.36
N ASP A 164 -7.36 -23.89 13.15
CA ASP A 164 -8.66 -23.59 13.71
C ASP A 164 -8.67 -23.71 15.25
N ALA A 165 -7.91 -24.62 15.83
CA ALA A 165 -7.85 -24.79 17.28
C ALA A 165 -7.25 -23.54 17.96
N THR A 166 -6.23 -22.92 17.33
CA THR A 166 -5.60 -21.68 17.81
C THR A 166 -6.55 -20.49 17.69
N LEU A 167 -7.37 -20.41 16.63
CA LEU A 167 -8.19 -19.23 16.32
C LEU A 167 -9.62 -19.30 16.90
N ALA A 168 -10.19 -20.50 17.08
CA ALA A 168 -11.58 -20.70 17.54
C ALA A 168 -11.91 -20.00 18.88
N PRO A 169 -11.01 -19.85 19.86
CA PRO A 169 -11.31 -19.10 21.08
C PRO A 169 -11.58 -17.60 20.85
N TYR A 170 -11.15 -17.05 19.71
CA TYR A 170 -11.13 -15.62 19.45
C TYR A 170 -12.12 -15.15 18.39
N GLY A 171 -12.55 -16.01 17.47
CA GLY A 171 -13.44 -15.64 16.37
C GLY A 171 -14.63 -16.61 16.21
N ASP A 172 -15.78 -16.05 15.90
CA ASP A 172 -16.97 -16.84 15.56
C ASP A 172 -16.88 -17.33 14.10
N HIS A 173 -16.16 -16.58 13.28
CA HIS A 173 -15.88 -16.90 11.87
C HIS A 173 -14.42 -16.62 11.53
N ILE A 174 -13.83 -17.43 10.66
CA ILE A 174 -12.45 -17.28 10.19
C ILE A 174 -12.47 -17.09 8.68
N CYS A 175 -12.13 -15.87 8.22
CA CYS A 175 -12.04 -15.52 6.82
C CYS A 175 -10.65 -15.88 6.28
N ARG A 176 -10.54 -16.97 5.55
CA ARG A 176 -9.34 -17.36 4.79
C ARG A 176 -9.57 -17.11 3.30
N GLY A 177 -8.63 -16.40 2.68
CA GLY A 177 -8.70 -16.10 1.24
C GLY A 177 -9.31 -14.72 0.94
N GLU A 178 -10.19 -14.64 -0.06
CA GLU A 178 -10.74 -13.39 -0.55
C GLU A 178 -11.92 -12.91 0.32
N GLY A 179 -11.75 -11.71 0.89
CA GLY A 179 -12.65 -11.23 1.94
C GLY A 179 -14.00 -10.69 1.45
N VAL A 180 -14.11 -10.19 0.21
CA VAL A 180 -15.40 -9.66 -0.31
C VAL A 180 -16.39 -10.79 -0.48
N ALA A 181 -16.01 -11.85 -1.18
CA ALA A 181 -16.87 -13.00 -1.37
C ALA A 181 -17.27 -13.64 -0.04
N PHE A 182 -16.29 -13.74 0.90
CA PHE A 182 -16.55 -14.29 2.24
C PHE A 182 -17.62 -13.47 2.99
N PHE A 183 -17.44 -12.14 3.09
CA PHE A 183 -18.39 -11.30 3.82
C PHE A 183 -19.76 -11.23 3.15
N ARG A 184 -19.83 -11.17 1.81
CA ARG A 184 -21.11 -11.20 1.10
C ARG A 184 -21.89 -12.49 1.39
N ALA A 185 -21.20 -13.64 1.36
CA ALA A 185 -21.82 -14.92 1.73
C ALA A 185 -22.29 -14.95 3.20
N LEU A 186 -21.47 -14.43 4.14
CA LEU A 186 -21.81 -14.34 5.56
C LEU A 186 -23.03 -13.45 5.84
N LEU A 187 -23.23 -12.42 5.00
CA LEU A 187 -24.32 -11.44 5.14
C LEU A 187 -25.55 -11.80 4.29
N ASP A 188 -25.57 -12.96 3.63
CA ASP A 188 -26.58 -13.38 2.66
C ASP A 188 -26.77 -12.35 1.53
N GLU A 189 -25.70 -11.68 1.13
CA GLU A 189 -25.69 -10.79 -0.03
C GLU A 189 -25.38 -11.58 -1.31
N PRO A 190 -25.98 -11.23 -2.45
CA PRO A 190 -25.71 -11.93 -3.70
C PRO A 190 -24.22 -11.83 -4.09
N PRO A 191 -23.64 -12.88 -4.69
CA PRO A 191 -22.26 -12.83 -5.19
C PRO A 191 -22.05 -11.63 -6.12
N ARG A 192 -20.86 -10.99 -6.01
CA ARG A 192 -20.50 -9.87 -6.86
C ARG A 192 -19.39 -10.30 -7.82
N PRO A 193 -19.59 -10.10 -9.15
CA PRO A 193 -18.52 -10.38 -10.10
C PRO A 193 -17.39 -9.34 -10.01
N MET A 194 -16.18 -9.74 -10.37
CA MET A 194 -15.05 -8.81 -10.59
C MET A 194 -15.23 -8.10 -11.94
N PRO A 195 -14.77 -6.83 -12.09
CA PRO A 195 -14.00 -6.07 -11.13
C PRO A 195 -14.82 -5.55 -9.96
N TYR A 196 -14.23 -5.58 -8.77
CA TYR A 196 -14.83 -4.97 -7.57
C TYR A 196 -14.68 -3.44 -7.59
N ASP A 197 -15.57 -2.74 -6.83
CA ASP A 197 -15.40 -1.31 -6.59
C ASP A 197 -14.12 -1.06 -5.79
N HIS A 198 -13.23 -0.26 -6.36
CA HIS A 198 -11.95 0.03 -5.75
C HIS A 198 -12.04 1.32 -4.92
N PRO A 199 -11.85 1.28 -3.59
CA PRO A 199 -11.81 2.48 -2.75
C PRO A 199 -10.53 3.27 -3.01
N LEU A 200 -10.59 4.60 -2.98
CA LEU A 200 -9.39 5.43 -3.05
C LEU A 200 -8.72 5.50 -1.67
N VAL A 201 -7.56 4.89 -1.56
CA VAL A 201 -6.72 4.90 -0.35
C VAL A 201 -5.38 5.50 -0.67
N MET A 202 -5.01 6.55 0.06
CA MET A 202 -3.77 7.30 -0.16
C MET A 202 -2.85 7.21 1.05
N LEU A 203 -1.57 7.05 0.77
CA LEU A 203 -0.48 7.18 1.73
C LEU A 203 0.12 8.57 1.65
N ASN A 204 0.67 9.05 2.76
CA ASN A 204 1.47 10.27 2.79
C ASN A 204 2.93 9.90 3.03
N LEU A 205 3.77 10.13 2.04
CA LEU A 205 5.21 9.99 2.17
C LEU A 205 5.79 11.24 2.85
N LYS A 206 6.62 11.05 3.86
CA LYS A 206 7.32 12.12 4.59
C LYS A 206 8.83 11.93 4.49
N VAL A 207 9.54 13.02 4.28
CA VAL A 207 10.99 13.11 4.42
C VAL A 207 11.30 14.23 5.40
N PHE A 208 12.18 14.01 6.35
CA PHE A 208 12.44 14.93 7.46
C PHE A 208 11.16 15.38 8.20
N SER A 209 10.24 14.46 8.42
CA SER A 209 8.90 14.71 9.01
C SER A 209 7.99 15.67 8.20
N ILE A 210 8.41 16.11 7.03
CA ILE A 210 7.65 16.98 6.13
C ILE A 210 6.92 16.10 5.11
N PRO A 211 5.59 16.27 4.92
CA PRO A 211 4.88 15.61 3.81
C PRO A 211 5.46 16.06 2.46
N MET A 212 5.88 15.08 1.65
CA MET A 212 6.49 15.34 0.34
C MET A 212 5.58 14.91 -0.79
N ASP A 213 4.91 13.78 -0.65
CA ASP A 213 4.10 13.20 -1.70
C ASP A 213 2.89 12.45 -1.14
N ARG A 214 1.88 12.23 -2.01
CA ARG A 214 0.75 11.33 -1.78
C ARG A 214 0.84 10.19 -2.78
N THR A 215 0.76 8.98 -2.26
CA THR A 215 0.76 7.77 -3.10
C THR A 215 -0.61 7.13 -3.05
N GLY A 216 -1.28 7.04 -4.18
CA GLY A 216 -2.52 6.26 -4.35
C GLY A 216 -2.19 4.77 -4.40
N VAL A 217 -2.98 3.95 -3.70
CA VAL A 217 -2.77 2.51 -3.66
C VAL A 217 -3.80 1.80 -4.51
N ILE A 218 -3.33 1.02 -5.48
CA ILE A 218 -4.15 0.20 -6.37
C ILE A 218 -4.02 -1.26 -5.93
N PHE A 219 -5.13 -1.85 -5.53
CA PHE A 219 -5.21 -3.23 -5.10
C PHE A 219 -5.71 -4.08 -6.27
N ALA A 220 -4.79 -4.52 -7.14
CA ALA A 220 -5.13 -5.11 -8.43
C ALA A 220 -5.30 -6.64 -8.38
N GLY A 221 -4.66 -7.32 -7.44
CA GLY A 221 -4.72 -8.77 -7.30
C GLY A 221 -4.30 -9.28 -5.93
N LEU A 222 -4.52 -10.56 -5.70
CA LEU A 222 -4.14 -11.30 -4.49
C LEU A 222 -3.45 -12.60 -4.87
N GLY A 223 -2.40 -12.94 -4.12
CA GLY A 223 -1.68 -14.19 -4.29
C GLY A 223 -0.70 -14.20 -5.45
N CYS A 224 0.23 -15.16 -5.40
CA CYS A 224 1.34 -15.27 -6.34
C CYS A 224 1.55 -16.73 -6.77
N PRO A 225 1.69 -17.03 -8.07
CA PRO A 225 1.88 -18.41 -8.54
C PRO A 225 3.32 -18.92 -8.38
N ASN A 226 4.30 -18.08 -8.05
CA ASN A 226 5.72 -18.43 -8.02
C ASN A 226 6.06 -19.55 -7.02
N GLY A 227 5.34 -19.68 -5.90
CA GLY A 227 5.45 -20.81 -4.97
C GLY A 227 6.75 -20.86 -4.17
N CYS A 228 7.40 -19.73 -3.89
CA CYS A 228 8.57 -19.68 -3.03
C CYS A 228 8.26 -20.32 -1.67
N ASP A 229 9.10 -21.21 -1.19
CA ASP A 229 8.83 -22.07 -0.03
C ASP A 229 8.64 -21.34 1.30
N PHE A 230 9.14 -20.12 1.43
CA PHE A 230 8.97 -19.25 2.60
C PHE A 230 7.81 -18.26 2.50
N CYS A 231 7.21 -18.11 1.31
CA CYS A 231 6.29 -17.00 1.05
C CYS A 231 4.86 -17.31 1.51
N CYS A 232 4.44 -16.68 2.61
CA CYS A 232 3.08 -16.81 3.14
C CYS A 232 2.02 -16.49 2.06
N THR A 233 2.16 -15.39 1.33
CA THR A 233 1.17 -14.95 0.32
C THR A 233 0.93 -16.00 -0.75
N SER A 234 2.01 -16.61 -1.27
CA SER A 234 1.88 -17.63 -2.31
C SER A 234 1.09 -18.85 -1.82
N HIS A 235 1.41 -19.35 -0.63
CA HIS A 235 0.80 -20.56 -0.08
C HIS A 235 -0.59 -20.30 0.53
N TYR A 236 -0.81 -19.14 1.14
CA TYR A 236 -2.12 -18.74 1.66
C TYR A 236 -3.20 -18.75 0.57
N PHE A 237 -2.88 -18.29 -0.63
CA PHE A 237 -3.76 -18.33 -1.80
C PHE A 237 -3.56 -19.58 -2.67
N LYS A 238 -2.92 -20.64 -2.16
CA LYS A 238 -2.71 -21.93 -2.85
C LYS A 238 -2.07 -21.77 -4.22
N ARG A 239 -1.06 -20.90 -4.33
CA ARG A 239 -0.33 -20.54 -5.56
C ARG A 239 -1.24 -20.01 -6.69
N ARG A 240 -2.37 -19.42 -6.35
CA ARG A 240 -3.28 -18.78 -7.32
C ARG A 240 -3.06 -17.29 -7.34
N HIS A 241 -3.34 -16.68 -8.47
CA HIS A 241 -3.41 -15.24 -8.64
C HIS A 241 -4.88 -14.86 -8.87
N ILE A 242 -5.50 -14.22 -7.90
CA ILE A 242 -6.89 -13.73 -7.94
C ILE A 242 -6.84 -12.30 -8.48
N ARG A 243 -7.29 -12.09 -9.70
CA ARG A 243 -7.30 -10.76 -10.35
C ARG A 243 -8.52 -9.97 -9.91
N LEU A 244 -8.37 -9.10 -8.91
CA LEU A 244 -9.45 -8.23 -8.43
C LEU A 244 -9.84 -7.16 -9.45
N LEU A 245 -8.86 -6.70 -10.22
CA LEU A 245 -9.02 -5.89 -11.43
C LEU A 245 -8.53 -6.72 -12.62
N PRO A 246 -9.42 -7.44 -13.33
CA PRO A 246 -9.05 -8.45 -14.31
C PRO A 246 -8.26 -7.93 -15.51
N THR A 247 -8.57 -6.73 -15.98
CA THR A 247 -8.02 -6.16 -17.22
C THR A 247 -7.16 -4.92 -16.98
N GLY A 248 -6.38 -4.52 -17.99
CA GLY A 248 -5.66 -3.24 -17.97
C GLY A 248 -6.60 -2.04 -17.94
N ASP A 249 -7.77 -2.13 -18.57
CA ASP A 249 -8.80 -1.08 -18.54
C ASP A 249 -9.36 -0.89 -17.12
N ASP A 250 -9.56 -1.97 -16.37
CA ASP A 250 -10.03 -1.89 -14.98
C ASP A 250 -9.01 -1.19 -14.07
N ILE A 251 -7.72 -1.52 -14.25
CA ILE A 251 -6.63 -0.88 -13.50
C ILE A 251 -6.54 0.60 -13.89
N PHE A 252 -6.58 0.90 -15.20
CA PHE A 252 -6.44 2.26 -15.69
C PHE A 252 -7.61 3.16 -15.25
N ARG A 253 -8.83 2.63 -15.17
CA ARG A 253 -9.99 3.34 -14.60
C ARG A 253 -9.74 3.76 -13.14
N VAL A 254 -9.08 2.93 -12.35
CA VAL A 254 -8.68 3.29 -10.98
C VAL A 254 -7.57 4.35 -10.98
N VAL A 255 -6.61 4.23 -11.90
CA VAL A 255 -5.57 5.27 -12.10
C VAL A 255 -6.20 6.62 -12.38
N GLU A 256 -7.14 6.69 -13.33
CA GLU A 256 -7.82 7.95 -13.67
C GLU A 256 -8.52 8.58 -12.47
N ARG A 257 -9.22 7.79 -11.65
CA ARG A 257 -9.85 8.29 -10.42
C ARG A 257 -8.83 8.86 -9.42
N TYR A 258 -7.61 8.34 -9.35
CA TYR A 258 -6.54 8.95 -8.54
C TYR A 258 -6.01 10.23 -9.18
N LEU A 259 -5.90 10.28 -10.51
CA LEU A 259 -5.45 11.49 -11.21
C LEU A 259 -6.48 12.63 -11.17
N GLU A 260 -7.77 12.33 -11.01
CA GLU A 260 -8.81 13.34 -10.70
C GLU A 260 -8.55 14.03 -9.35
N VAL A 261 -7.95 13.32 -8.38
CA VAL A 261 -7.58 13.89 -7.07
C VAL A 261 -6.34 14.77 -7.20
N ASP A 262 -5.32 14.26 -7.91
CA ASP A 262 -4.05 14.96 -8.16
C ASP A 262 -3.42 14.40 -9.43
N LEU A 263 -3.29 15.24 -10.48
CA LEU A 263 -2.71 14.85 -11.77
C LEU A 263 -1.27 14.33 -11.68
N ARG A 264 -0.57 14.62 -10.58
CA ARG A 264 0.81 14.22 -10.33
C ARG A 264 0.94 13.15 -9.26
N MET A 265 -0.16 12.54 -8.85
CA MET A 265 -0.15 11.50 -7.81
C MET A 265 0.76 10.34 -8.21
N SER A 266 1.65 9.97 -7.32
CA SER A 266 2.37 8.71 -7.40
C SER A 266 1.44 7.56 -7.04
N LEU A 267 1.63 6.39 -7.65
CA LEU A 267 0.78 5.22 -7.47
C LEU A 267 1.60 4.01 -7.03
N ALA A 268 1.01 3.12 -6.27
CA ALA A 268 1.58 1.82 -5.94
C ALA A 268 0.57 0.72 -6.29
N ILE A 269 0.95 -0.21 -7.16
CA ILE A 269 0.15 -1.39 -7.47
C ILE A 269 0.54 -2.50 -6.51
N LEU A 270 -0.38 -2.85 -5.61
CA LEU A 270 -0.25 -3.98 -4.70
C LEU A 270 -0.82 -5.23 -5.36
N ASP A 271 -0.02 -5.83 -6.20
CA ASP A 271 -0.20 -7.12 -6.84
C ASP A 271 1.15 -7.81 -6.72
N GLU A 272 1.20 -9.01 -6.18
CA GLU A 272 2.44 -9.68 -5.74
C GLU A 272 3.49 -9.88 -6.85
N ASP A 273 3.04 -9.93 -8.11
CA ASP A 273 3.89 -9.95 -9.29
C ASP A 273 3.11 -9.41 -10.50
N PHE A 274 2.86 -8.11 -10.51
CA PHE A 274 2.00 -7.41 -11.48
C PHE A 274 2.37 -7.71 -12.94
N LEU A 275 3.67 -7.71 -13.23
CA LEU A 275 4.20 -7.85 -14.60
C LEU A 275 4.16 -9.30 -15.15
N LEU A 276 3.83 -10.31 -14.32
CA LEU A 276 3.58 -11.66 -14.81
C LEU A 276 2.36 -11.72 -15.73
N ALA A 277 1.35 -10.92 -15.49
CA ALA A 277 0.14 -10.83 -16.30
C ALA A 277 0.37 -9.90 -17.50
N LYS A 278 1.04 -10.40 -18.53
CA LYS A 278 1.48 -9.64 -19.71
C LYS A 278 0.32 -8.98 -20.48
N ASP A 279 -0.83 -9.62 -20.51
CA ASP A 279 -2.07 -9.09 -21.10
C ASP A 279 -2.50 -7.78 -20.44
N ARG A 280 -2.56 -7.75 -19.11
CA ARG A 280 -2.92 -6.55 -18.34
C ARG A 280 -1.89 -5.43 -18.50
N ALA A 281 -0.61 -5.76 -18.39
CA ALA A 281 0.47 -4.79 -18.49
C ALA A 281 0.52 -4.16 -19.89
N ARG A 282 0.35 -4.95 -20.96
CA ARG A 282 0.30 -4.45 -22.34
C ARG A 282 -0.88 -3.51 -22.55
N ARG A 283 -2.10 -3.93 -22.12
CA ARG A 283 -3.28 -3.07 -22.25
C ARG A 283 -3.13 -1.77 -21.44
N MET A 284 -2.56 -1.85 -20.27
CA MET A 284 -2.24 -0.67 -19.46
C MET A 284 -1.28 0.28 -20.19
N ARG A 285 -0.23 -0.26 -20.84
CA ARG A 285 0.72 0.52 -21.64
C ARG A 285 0.03 1.28 -22.77
N GLU A 286 -0.86 0.62 -23.53
CA GLU A 286 -1.64 1.25 -24.60
C GLU A 286 -2.42 2.46 -24.08
N LEU A 287 -3.16 2.30 -22.98
CA LEU A 287 -3.96 3.36 -22.38
C LEU A 287 -3.10 4.52 -21.81
N VAL A 288 -1.96 4.21 -21.23
CA VAL A 288 -1.01 5.22 -20.73
C VAL A 288 -0.43 6.05 -21.86
N LEU A 289 -0.05 5.41 -22.97
CA LEU A 289 0.46 6.10 -24.16
C LEU A 289 -0.63 6.92 -24.84
N GLU A 290 -1.85 6.41 -24.96
CA GLU A 290 -3.00 7.12 -25.50
C GLU A 290 -3.32 8.38 -24.69
N ARG A 291 -3.28 8.29 -23.36
CA ARG A 291 -3.45 9.45 -22.48
C ARG A 291 -2.33 10.47 -22.63
N GLY A 292 -1.09 10.05 -22.90
CA GLY A 292 0.08 10.90 -23.06
C GLY A 292 0.63 11.57 -21.78
N THR A 293 -0.03 11.39 -20.63
CA THR A 293 0.40 11.97 -19.35
C THR A 293 1.31 10.99 -18.60
N PRO A 294 2.54 11.38 -18.23
CA PRO A 294 3.47 10.50 -17.55
C PRO A 294 2.97 10.07 -16.17
N LEU A 295 2.90 8.78 -15.94
CA LEU A 295 2.59 8.20 -14.64
C LEU A 295 3.86 7.93 -13.83
N SER A 296 3.70 7.74 -12.52
CA SER A 296 4.72 7.24 -11.60
C SER A 296 4.09 6.11 -10.81
N ILE A 297 4.43 4.87 -11.16
CA ILE A 297 3.87 3.66 -10.57
C ILE A 297 5.00 2.83 -9.99
N PHE A 298 4.86 2.49 -8.70
CA PHE A 298 5.66 1.48 -8.04
C PHE A 298 4.93 0.13 -8.06
N ALA A 299 5.61 -0.95 -8.49
CA ALA A 299 5.02 -2.27 -8.62
C ALA A 299 5.94 -3.37 -8.08
N PHE A 300 5.36 -4.47 -7.58
CA PHE A 300 6.10 -5.67 -7.25
C PHE A 300 6.31 -6.51 -8.51
N ALA A 301 7.51 -7.04 -8.70
CA ALA A 301 7.82 -7.88 -9.83
C ALA A 301 8.98 -8.84 -9.55
N SER A 302 8.89 -10.05 -10.08
CA SER A 302 10.00 -10.99 -10.10
C SER A 302 11.01 -10.65 -11.22
N VAL A 303 12.25 -11.15 -11.10
CA VAL A 303 13.25 -11.08 -12.19
C VAL A 303 12.68 -11.73 -13.46
N LYS A 304 12.01 -12.88 -13.31
CA LYS A 304 11.34 -13.59 -14.40
C LYS A 304 10.32 -12.73 -15.13
N ALA A 305 9.55 -11.94 -14.41
CA ALA A 305 8.57 -11.04 -15.01
C ALA A 305 9.24 -9.84 -15.68
N LEU A 306 10.16 -9.15 -14.99
CA LEU A 306 10.90 -7.99 -15.50
C LEU A 306 11.69 -8.30 -16.76
N SER A 307 12.26 -9.50 -16.85
CA SER A 307 13.06 -9.95 -18.01
C SER A 307 12.27 -10.00 -19.34
N ARG A 308 10.94 -9.89 -19.28
CA ARG A 308 10.06 -9.92 -20.45
C ARG A 308 9.78 -8.55 -21.05
N TYR A 309 10.32 -7.50 -20.40
CA TYR A 309 10.10 -6.12 -20.78
C TYR A 309 11.42 -5.39 -20.94
N THR A 310 11.46 -4.46 -21.88
CA THR A 310 12.50 -3.44 -21.91
C THR A 310 12.22 -2.37 -20.84
N PRO A 311 13.24 -1.66 -20.34
CA PRO A 311 13.00 -0.55 -19.42
C PRO A 311 12.11 0.56 -20.01
N GLN A 312 12.16 0.75 -21.33
CA GLN A 312 11.27 1.69 -22.01
C GLN A 312 9.82 1.25 -21.94
N GLU A 313 9.52 -0.04 -22.18
CA GLU A 313 8.16 -0.58 -22.05
C GLU A 313 7.62 -0.45 -20.63
N LEU A 314 8.47 -0.63 -19.60
CA LEU A 314 8.10 -0.40 -18.21
C LEU A 314 7.68 1.05 -17.97
N LEU A 315 8.49 2.02 -18.44
CA LEU A 315 8.18 3.45 -18.33
C LEU A 315 6.89 3.80 -19.07
N GLU A 316 6.67 3.24 -20.26
CA GLU A 316 5.48 3.44 -21.07
C GLU A 316 4.23 2.77 -20.46
N THR A 317 4.40 1.75 -19.60
CA THR A 317 3.34 1.20 -18.75
C THR A 317 3.05 2.09 -17.53
N GLY A 318 3.89 3.12 -17.33
CA GLY A 318 3.84 4.02 -16.16
C GLY A 318 4.72 3.57 -14.99
N VAL A 319 5.38 2.41 -15.09
CA VAL A 319 6.20 1.83 -14.01
C VAL A 319 7.59 2.44 -14.01
N ASP A 320 7.90 3.21 -12.98
CA ASP A 320 9.20 3.85 -12.73
C ASP A 320 9.81 3.49 -11.37
N GLY A 321 9.18 2.55 -10.68
CA GLY A 321 9.70 1.95 -9.47
C GLY A 321 9.30 0.48 -9.37
N VAL A 322 10.23 -0.38 -8.97
CA VAL A 322 9.97 -1.82 -8.81
C VAL A 322 10.51 -2.36 -7.50
N TRP A 323 9.81 -3.34 -6.95
CA TRP A 323 10.32 -4.18 -5.86
C TRP A 323 10.67 -5.54 -6.44
N VAL A 324 11.95 -5.92 -6.38
CA VAL A 324 12.46 -7.18 -6.91
C VAL A 324 13.28 -7.93 -5.86
N GLY A 325 13.02 -9.22 -5.69
CA GLY A 325 13.82 -10.07 -4.79
C GLY A 325 15.17 -10.40 -5.43
N TYR A 326 16.27 -10.05 -4.76
CA TYR A 326 17.60 -10.62 -5.01
C TYR A 326 17.70 -11.99 -4.35
N GLU A 327 17.11 -12.13 -3.18
CA GLU A 327 17.07 -13.29 -2.27
C GLU A 327 18.46 -13.73 -1.80
N GLY A 328 19.29 -14.19 -2.68
CA GLY A 328 20.67 -14.67 -2.56
C GLY A 328 21.06 -15.35 -3.86
N LYS A 329 22.28 -15.17 -4.31
CA LYS A 329 22.75 -15.68 -5.60
C LYS A 329 22.62 -17.19 -5.73
N ARG A 330 22.77 -17.92 -4.61
CA ARG A 330 22.76 -19.37 -4.52
C ARG A 330 21.38 -19.94 -4.17
N SER A 331 20.35 -19.09 -4.01
CA SER A 331 19.02 -19.51 -3.51
C SER A 331 18.23 -20.39 -4.49
N GLY A 332 18.47 -20.28 -5.80
CA GLY A 332 17.91 -21.17 -6.82
C GLY A 332 16.42 -21.01 -7.10
N TYR A 333 15.75 -19.93 -6.63
CA TYR A 333 14.32 -19.73 -6.87
C TYR A 333 14.00 -19.47 -8.34
N SER A 334 12.96 -20.13 -8.84
CA SER A 334 12.50 -20.00 -10.23
C SER A 334 12.09 -18.57 -10.61
N LYS A 335 11.65 -17.76 -9.66
CA LYS A 335 11.33 -16.35 -9.88
C LYS A 335 12.53 -15.49 -10.28
N GLN A 336 13.77 -15.99 -10.09
CA GLN A 336 15.02 -15.33 -10.48
C GLN A 336 15.48 -15.71 -11.88
N GLN A 337 14.77 -16.61 -12.57
CA GLN A 337 15.09 -16.97 -13.96
C GLN A 337 14.89 -15.77 -14.89
N GLY A 338 15.76 -15.66 -15.89
CA GLY A 338 15.69 -14.62 -16.90
C GLY A 338 17.00 -13.84 -17.03
N LYS A 339 16.90 -12.52 -17.18
CA LYS A 339 18.06 -11.64 -17.26
C LYS A 339 18.85 -11.67 -15.95
N PRO A 340 20.17 -11.86 -15.98
CA PRO A 340 20.97 -11.82 -14.76
C PRO A 340 20.72 -10.53 -13.97
N ILE A 341 20.49 -10.65 -12.67
CA ILE A 341 20.12 -9.51 -11.83
C ILE A 341 21.23 -8.44 -11.78
N GLU A 342 22.48 -8.87 -11.99
CA GLU A 342 23.67 -8.02 -12.09
C GLU A 342 23.63 -7.09 -13.32
N LYS A 343 22.86 -7.45 -14.34
CA LYS A 343 22.60 -6.64 -15.53
C LYS A 343 21.27 -5.89 -15.39
N LEU A 344 20.26 -6.54 -14.81
CA LEU A 344 18.90 -6.01 -14.71
C LEU A 344 18.84 -4.76 -13.85
N ILE A 345 19.36 -4.79 -12.61
CA ILE A 345 19.27 -3.65 -11.68
C ILE A 345 20.00 -2.41 -12.23
N PRO A 346 21.28 -2.50 -12.68
CA PRO A 346 21.96 -1.36 -13.27
C PRO A 346 21.26 -0.80 -14.52
N GLU A 347 20.69 -1.66 -15.36
CA GLU A 347 19.93 -1.22 -16.54
C GLU A 347 18.67 -0.46 -16.16
N LEU A 348 17.85 -0.97 -15.23
CA LEU A 348 16.67 -0.27 -14.73
C LEU A 348 17.04 1.12 -14.20
N ARG A 349 18.06 1.19 -13.37
CA ARG A 349 18.56 2.47 -12.80
C ARG A 349 19.04 3.45 -13.85
N ALA A 350 19.76 2.97 -14.89
CA ALA A 350 20.22 3.81 -15.99
C ALA A 350 19.07 4.40 -16.81
N HIS A 351 17.89 3.82 -16.71
CA HIS A 351 16.65 4.28 -17.35
C HIS A 351 15.74 5.10 -16.41
N GLY A 352 16.18 5.44 -15.20
CA GLY A 352 15.38 6.24 -14.25
C GLY A 352 14.38 5.44 -13.43
N ILE A 353 14.44 4.11 -13.47
CA ILE A 353 13.56 3.22 -12.70
C ILE A 353 14.20 2.94 -11.34
N THR A 354 13.54 3.35 -10.27
CA THR A 354 13.99 3.08 -8.90
C THR A 354 13.78 1.61 -8.55
N VAL A 355 14.75 1.02 -7.85
CA VAL A 355 14.72 -0.40 -7.49
C VAL A 355 14.80 -0.55 -5.97
N LEU A 356 13.74 -1.11 -5.38
CA LEU A 356 13.80 -1.72 -4.07
C LEU A 356 14.18 -3.19 -4.28
N SER A 357 15.26 -3.63 -3.66
CA SER A 357 15.70 -5.03 -3.77
C SER A 357 15.88 -5.66 -2.41
N SER A 358 15.37 -6.89 -2.27
CA SER A 358 15.42 -7.65 -1.01
C SER A 358 16.48 -8.75 -1.10
N MET A 359 17.39 -8.78 -0.12
CA MET A 359 18.33 -9.87 0.14
C MET A 359 17.88 -10.61 1.39
N MET A 360 17.93 -11.94 1.37
CA MET A 360 17.59 -12.80 2.49
C MET A 360 18.84 -13.38 3.12
N LEU A 361 18.84 -13.45 4.46
CA LEU A 361 19.92 -14.02 5.27
C LEU A 361 19.39 -15.26 6.00
N GLY A 362 20.30 -16.19 6.30
CA GLY A 362 19.98 -17.38 7.09
C GLY A 362 19.47 -18.56 6.27
N PHE A 363 19.76 -18.60 4.97
CA PHE A 363 19.64 -19.85 4.20
C PHE A 363 20.60 -20.91 4.76
N GLU A 364 20.25 -22.18 4.66
CA GLU A 364 21.05 -23.28 5.23
C GLU A 364 22.49 -23.35 4.74
N TYR A 365 22.77 -22.87 3.52
CA TYR A 365 24.12 -22.77 2.95
C TYR A 365 24.91 -21.56 3.42
N HIS A 366 24.29 -20.63 4.15
CA HIS A 366 24.97 -19.43 4.62
C HIS A 366 25.99 -19.74 5.73
N THR A 367 27.13 -19.09 5.63
CA THR A 367 28.06 -18.80 6.73
C THR A 367 28.21 -17.29 6.82
N PRO A 368 28.83 -16.75 7.88
CA PRO A 368 29.11 -15.31 7.97
C PRO A 368 29.89 -14.78 6.75
N GLU A 369 30.83 -15.59 6.22
CA GLU A 369 31.66 -15.24 5.07
C GLU A 369 30.82 -15.18 3.81
N ILE A 370 29.98 -16.20 3.54
CA ILE A 370 29.09 -16.24 2.38
C ILE A 370 28.11 -15.07 2.39
N ILE A 371 27.54 -14.73 3.56
CA ILE A 371 26.67 -13.57 3.70
C ILE A 371 27.39 -12.28 3.32
N ARG A 372 28.65 -12.09 3.76
CA ARG A 372 29.43 -10.90 3.40
C ARG A 372 29.84 -10.87 1.93
N GLU A 373 30.14 -12.02 1.33
CA GLU A 373 30.38 -12.11 -0.11
C GLU A 373 29.12 -11.70 -0.91
N GLU A 374 27.96 -12.31 -0.61
CA GLU A 374 26.70 -11.96 -1.26
C GLU A 374 26.28 -10.51 -0.99
N LEU A 375 26.56 -9.98 0.21
CA LEU A 375 26.36 -8.57 0.53
C LEU A 375 27.21 -7.66 -0.38
N ALA A 376 28.50 -7.97 -0.56
CA ALA A 376 29.38 -7.18 -1.41
C ALA A 376 28.87 -7.16 -2.86
N GLU A 377 28.46 -8.30 -3.40
CA GLU A 377 27.85 -8.42 -4.73
C GLU A 377 26.54 -7.60 -4.81
N PHE A 378 25.66 -7.74 -3.83
CA PHE A 378 24.39 -7.02 -3.77
C PHE A 378 24.59 -5.50 -3.70
N LEU A 379 25.52 -5.01 -2.87
CA LEU A 379 25.82 -3.59 -2.74
C LEU A 379 26.45 -2.98 -4.00
N ALA A 380 27.20 -3.78 -4.79
CA ALA A 380 27.73 -3.36 -6.08
C ALA A 380 26.62 -3.04 -7.10
N LEU A 381 25.44 -3.66 -6.99
CA LEU A 381 24.27 -3.36 -7.81
C LEU A 381 23.67 -1.96 -7.48
N ARG A 382 23.99 -1.42 -6.33
CA ARG A 382 23.51 -0.13 -5.81
C ARG A 382 21.98 -0.01 -5.87
N PRO A 383 21.17 -0.97 -5.34
CA PRO A 383 19.72 -0.80 -5.33
C PRO A 383 19.35 0.53 -4.66
N THR A 384 18.28 1.18 -5.14
CA THR A 384 17.85 2.46 -4.59
C THR A 384 17.43 2.31 -3.12
N TYR A 385 16.71 1.25 -2.85
CA TYR A 385 16.22 0.86 -1.52
C TYR A 385 16.60 -0.60 -1.26
N PRO A 386 17.66 -0.90 -0.49
CA PRO A 386 17.97 -2.27 -0.09
C PRO A 386 17.09 -2.68 1.08
N GLN A 387 16.68 -3.93 1.08
CA GLN A 387 16.02 -4.57 2.21
C GLN A 387 16.76 -5.86 2.56
N PHE A 388 17.01 -6.09 3.85
CA PHE A 388 17.63 -7.30 4.35
C PHE A 388 16.66 -7.99 5.30
N LEU A 389 16.27 -9.22 4.99
CA LEU A 389 15.32 -10.01 5.77
C LEU A 389 15.95 -11.33 6.19
N ILE A 390 15.58 -11.82 7.35
CA ILE A 390 15.96 -13.15 7.82
C ILE A 390 14.98 -14.17 7.26
N TYR A 391 15.52 -15.23 6.66
CA TYR A 391 14.76 -16.37 6.15
C TYR A 391 14.08 -17.09 7.32
N GLY A 392 12.77 -16.95 7.42
CA GLY A 392 12.01 -17.41 8.56
C GLY A 392 10.85 -18.32 8.17
N PRO A 393 10.60 -19.37 8.97
CA PRO A 393 9.47 -20.27 8.75
C PRO A 393 8.17 -19.56 9.12
N THR A 394 7.26 -19.40 8.15
CA THR A 394 5.91 -18.86 8.38
C THR A 394 4.92 -20.02 8.32
N PRO A 395 3.97 -20.16 9.27
CA PRO A 395 2.97 -21.23 9.25
C PRO A 395 2.26 -21.32 7.90
N GLY A 396 1.98 -22.56 7.45
CA GLY A 396 1.35 -22.83 6.17
C GLY A 396 2.28 -22.72 4.96
N THR A 397 3.59 -22.61 5.17
CA THR A 397 4.60 -22.63 4.09
C THR A 397 5.40 -23.94 4.12
N PRO A 398 5.91 -24.43 2.96
CA PRO A 398 6.75 -25.64 2.92
C PRO A 398 7.99 -25.54 3.80
N PHE A 399 8.58 -24.36 3.92
CA PHE A 399 9.70 -24.14 4.81
C PHE A 399 9.33 -24.36 6.28
N TYR A 400 8.19 -23.83 6.71
CA TYR A 400 7.68 -24.06 8.07
C TYR A 400 7.48 -25.57 8.36
N GLU A 401 6.80 -26.27 7.45
CA GLU A 401 6.53 -27.71 7.60
C GLU A 401 7.82 -28.52 7.72
N ARG A 402 8.83 -28.19 6.89
CA ARG A 402 10.15 -28.82 6.93
C ARG A 402 10.85 -28.58 8.28
N ILE A 403 10.89 -27.35 8.76
CA ILE A 403 11.53 -27.02 10.03
C ILE A 403 10.85 -27.72 11.22
N MET A 404 9.52 -27.83 11.19
CA MET A 404 8.78 -28.56 12.23
C MET A 404 9.09 -30.07 12.18
N GLN A 405 9.12 -30.68 11.00
CA GLN A 405 9.44 -32.11 10.82
C GLN A 405 10.90 -32.42 11.24
N GLU A 406 11.83 -31.54 10.97
CA GLU A 406 13.24 -31.69 11.32
C GLU A 406 13.52 -31.34 12.79
N GLY A 407 12.54 -30.82 13.54
CA GLY A 407 12.73 -30.38 14.93
C GLY A 407 13.73 -29.21 15.10
N ARG A 408 13.87 -28.37 14.10
CA ARG A 408 14.88 -27.29 14.04
C ARG A 408 14.33 -25.92 14.48
N MET A 409 13.11 -25.86 14.96
CA MET A 409 12.65 -24.64 15.62
C MET A 409 13.48 -24.38 16.87
N ARG A 410 13.88 -23.13 17.11
CA ARG A 410 14.61 -22.78 18.34
C ARG A 410 13.78 -23.13 19.58
N PRO A 411 14.37 -23.70 20.65
CA PRO A 411 13.64 -24.18 21.82
C PRO A 411 12.71 -23.14 22.44
N GLU A 412 13.14 -21.90 22.54
CA GLU A 412 12.35 -20.80 23.12
C GLU A 412 11.18 -20.35 22.21
N MET A 413 11.22 -20.65 20.93
CA MET A 413 10.12 -20.43 19.97
C MET A 413 9.14 -21.62 19.98
N ALA A 414 9.66 -22.83 20.10
CA ALA A 414 8.84 -24.03 20.20
C ALA A 414 8.07 -24.09 21.51
N ALA A 415 8.65 -23.59 22.62
CA ALA A 415 8.03 -23.58 23.93
C ALA A 415 6.95 -22.48 24.10
N ASP A 416 7.01 -21.41 23.32
CA ASP A 416 6.10 -20.26 23.38
C ASP A 416 5.61 -19.88 21.96
N PRO A 417 4.45 -20.43 21.52
CA PRO A 417 3.91 -20.11 20.22
C PRO A 417 3.62 -18.60 20.02
N GLU A 418 3.23 -17.87 21.04
CA GLU A 418 2.98 -16.43 20.93
C GLU A 418 4.26 -15.63 20.73
N ARG A 419 5.33 -16.04 21.38
CA ARG A 419 6.67 -15.49 21.12
C ARG A 419 7.11 -15.77 19.68
N TYR A 420 6.88 -17.00 19.20
CA TYR A 420 7.16 -17.36 17.81
C TYR A 420 6.36 -16.47 16.84
N TYR A 421 5.03 -16.35 17.01
CA TYR A 421 4.19 -15.51 16.14
C TYR A 421 4.68 -14.05 16.12
N ARG A 422 5.02 -13.51 17.28
CA ARG A 422 5.53 -12.12 17.39
C ARG A 422 6.82 -11.89 16.63
N ASN A 423 7.65 -12.93 16.52
CA ASN A 423 8.94 -12.88 15.85
C ASN A 423 8.92 -13.25 14.36
N CYS A 424 7.74 -13.54 13.78
CA CYS A 424 7.57 -13.72 12.33
C CYS A 424 7.64 -12.39 11.57
N ASP A 425 8.64 -11.57 11.86
CA ASP A 425 8.77 -10.19 11.35
C ASP A 425 9.90 -10.00 10.32
N GLY A 426 10.69 -11.05 10.05
CA GLY A 426 11.85 -11.01 9.17
C GLY A 426 13.11 -10.39 9.80
N PHE A 427 13.11 -10.16 11.13
CA PHE A 427 14.23 -9.56 11.87
C PHE A 427 14.73 -10.44 13.03
N THR A 428 14.13 -11.58 13.22
CA THR A 428 14.50 -12.55 14.26
C THR A 428 14.70 -13.92 13.62
N SER A 429 15.86 -14.53 13.90
CA SER A 429 16.11 -15.93 13.54
C SER A 429 15.34 -16.85 14.49
N MET A 430 14.47 -17.67 13.92
CA MET A 430 13.61 -18.58 14.67
C MET A 430 14.04 -20.05 14.55
N VAL A 431 15.06 -20.32 13.75
CA VAL A 431 15.51 -21.66 13.40
C VAL A 431 16.91 -21.91 13.95
N VAL A 432 17.18 -23.15 14.38
CA VAL A 432 18.57 -23.59 14.67
C VAL A 432 19.29 -23.70 13.33
N HIS A 433 20.29 -22.83 13.15
CA HIS A 433 21.07 -22.77 11.91
C HIS A 433 22.26 -23.71 11.97
N PRO A 434 22.60 -24.44 10.87
CA PRO A 434 23.68 -25.43 10.90
C PRO A 434 25.09 -24.82 11.11
N ALA A 435 25.32 -23.58 10.70
CA ALA A 435 26.62 -22.93 10.69
C ALA A 435 26.73 -21.63 11.51
N MET A 436 25.61 -21.13 12.07
CA MET A 436 25.61 -19.85 12.79
C MET A 436 24.92 -19.98 14.16
N GLN A 437 25.46 -19.25 15.13
CA GLN A 437 24.94 -19.23 16.49
C GLN A 437 23.71 -18.33 16.65
N PRO A 438 22.88 -18.51 17.68
CA PRO A 438 21.79 -17.62 18.00
C PRO A 438 22.27 -16.15 18.16
N GLY A 439 21.58 -15.21 17.48
CA GLY A 439 21.92 -13.79 17.46
C GLY A 439 22.94 -13.37 16.40
N GLU A 440 23.68 -14.30 15.81
CA GLU A 440 24.68 -13.99 14.80
C GLU A 440 24.05 -13.54 13.46
N ILE A 441 22.94 -14.15 13.07
CA ILE A 441 22.21 -13.76 11.85
C ILE A 441 21.63 -12.36 12.00
N GLU A 442 21.07 -12.04 13.16
CA GLU A 442 20.55 -10.70 13.48
C GLU A 442 21.66 -9.64 13.48
N ALA A 443 22.83 -9.99 14.01
CA ALA A 443 24.01 -9.11 13.99
C ALA A 443 24.49 -8.84 12.55
N LEU A 444 24.57 -9.90 11.72
CA LEU A 444 24.91 -9.80 10.30
C LEU A 444 23.85 -8.98 9.52
N GLN A 445 22.56 -9.13 9.83
CA GLN A 445 21.50 -8.29 9.24
C GLN A 445 21.73 -6.81 9.58
N GLY A 446 22.05 -6.50 10.84
CA GLY A 446 22.42 -5.15 11.26
C GLY A 446 23.66 -4.61 10.54
N GLU A 447 24.68 -5.44 10.34
CA GLU A 447 25.87 -5.14 9.55
C GLU A 447 25.52 -4.83 8.09
N CYS A 448 24.60 -5.58 7.46
CA CYS A 448 24.16 -5.33 6.11
C CYS A 448 23.53 -3.95 5.93
N PHE A 449 22.58 -3.58 6.79
CA PHE A 449 21.96 -2.25 6.76
C PHE A 449 22.96 -1.12 6.99
N ALA A 450 23.85 -1.28 7.97
CA ALA A 450 24.86 -0.26 8.30
C ALA A 450 25.88 -0.10 7.17
N THR A 451 26.30 -1.20 6.54
CA THR A 451 27.28 -1.20 5.46
C THR A 451 26.71 -0.56 4.20
N ASP A 452 25.45 -0.89 3.82
CA ASP A 452 24.79 -0.20 2.70
C ASP A 452 24.74 1.32 2.94
N PHE A 453 24.25 1.75 4.10
CA PHE A 453 24.14 3.17 4.40
C PHE A 453 25.49 3.87 4.36
N ARG A 454 26.52 3.27 4.93
CA ARG A 454 27.88 3.81 4.97
C ARG A 454 28.52 3.92 3.58
N LEU A 455 28.34 2.91 2.71
CA LEU A 455 28.98 2.86 1.39
C LEU A 455 28.17 3.59 0.31
N ASN A 456 26.86 3.36 0.27
CA ASN A 456 25.98 3.83 -0.78
C ASN A 456 25.23 5.11 -0.43
N GLY A 457 25.30 5.56 0.82
CA GLY A 457 24.60 6.77 1.28
C GLY A 457 23.07 6.62 1.41
N PRO A 458 22.38 7.74 1.67
CA PRO A 458 20.93 7.72 1.87
C PRO A 458 20.15 7.29 0.64
N SER A 459 19.15 6.41 0.81
CA SER A 459 18.25 5.96 -0.27
C SER A 459 17.53 7.11 -0.97
N ILE A 460 17.15 8.15 -0.24
CA ILE A 460 16.51 9.35 -0.82
C ILE A 460 17.44 10.12 -1.76
N VAL A 461 18.76 10.11 -1.53
CA VAL A 461 19.75 10.69 -2.46
C VAL A 461 19.90 9.80 -3.68
N ARG A 462 19.94 8.48 -3.49
CA ARG A 462 19.97 7.49 -4.59
C ARG A 462 18.74 7.57 -5.48
N SER A 463 17.56 7.88 -4.92
CA SER A 463 16.35 8.11 -5.74
C SER A 463 16.54 9.29 -6.69
N VAL A 464 17.08 10.41 -6.19
CA VAL A 464 17.36 11.59 -7.02
C VAL A 464 18.41 11.27 -8.09
N GLU A 465 19.46 10.50 -7.75
CA GLU A 465 20.46 10.03 -8.72
C GLU A 465 19.81 9.22 -9.85
N VAL A 466 18.92 8.28 -9.54
CA VAL A 466 18.23 7.45 -10.53
C VAL A 466 17.34 8.29 -11.43
N TRP A 467 16.53 9.19 -10.89
CA TRP A 467 15.71 10.12 -11.67
C TRP A 467 16.57 11.00 -12.60
N PHE A 468 17.75 11.42 -12.12
CA PHE A 468 18.66 12.23 -12.94
C PHE A 468 19.27 11.41 -14.10
N GLN A 469 19.57 10.11 -13.90
CA GLN A 469 19.97 9.23 -15.01
C GLN A 469 18.83 9.11 -16.04
N GLY A 470 17.59 8.89 -15.60
CA GLY A 470 16.42 8.88 -16.48
C GLY A 470 16.24 10.19 -17.24
N TRP A 471 16.37 11.33 -16.55
CA TRP A 471 16.31 12.65 -17.18
C TRP A 471 17.39 12.81 -18.26
N LYS A 472 18.66 12.51 -17.94
CA LYS A 472 19.77 12.59 -18.93
C LYS A 472 19.51 11.76 -20.17
N ARG A 473 18.87 10.60 -20.01
CA ARG A 473 18.59 9.67 -21.09
C ARG A 473 17.45 10.12 -21.99
N TYR A 474 16.39 10.71 -21.42
CA TYR A 474 15.12 10.87 -22.12
C TYR A 474 14.70 12.33 -22.39
N HIS A 475 15.41 13.34 -21.92
CA HIS A 475 15.00 14.73 -22.10
C HIS A 475 15.05 15.19 -23.58
N HIS A 476 15.78 14.47 -24.44
CA HIS A 476 15.82 14.65 -25.89
C HIS A 476 15.25 13.46 -26.68
N SER A 477 14.49 12.56 -26.02
CA SER A 477 13.92 11.38 -26.68
C SER A 477 12.95 11.77 -27.79
N ASP A 478 12.91 10.99 -28.88
CA ASP A 478 11.91 11.15 -29.95
C ASP A 478 10.49 10.82 -29.48
N SER A 479 10.34 9.99 -28.45
CA SER A 479 9.04 9.70 -27.83
C SER A 479 8.53 10.90 -27.02
N PRO A 480 7.37 11.49 -27.40
CA PRO A 480 6.75 12.59 -26.63
C PRO A 480 6.47 12.20 -25.18
N TYR A 481 6.03 10.96 -24.95
CA TYR A 481 5.76 10.44 -23.61
C TYR A 481 7.03 10.40 -22.75
N LEU A 482 8.14 9.86 -23.27
CA LEU A 482 9.40 9.78 -22.53
C LEU A 482 10.03 11.16 -22.28
N ARG A 483 9.88 12.11 -23.22
CA ARG A 483 10.26 13.52 -22.97
C ARG A 483 9.46 14.14 -21.84
N ALA A 484 8.14 13.95 -21.84
CA ALA A 484 7.28 14.43 -20.77
C ALA A 484 7.62 13.76 -19.41
N LYS A 485 7.98 12.46 -19.44
CA LYS A 485 8.46 11.75 -18.25
C LYS A 485 9.77 12.35 -17.71
N ALA A 486 10.70 12.63 -18.58
CA ALA A 486 11.96 13.29 -18.22
C ALA A 486 11.71 14.69 -17.64
N GLN A 487 10.80 15.48 -18.22
CA GLN A 487 10.43 16.78 -17.68
C GLN A 487 9.90 16.64 -16.25
N ARG A 488 9.01 15.67 -16.00
CA ARG A 488 8.49 15.38 -14.66
C ARG A 488 9.62 15.08 -13.67
N TRP A 489 10.56 14.22 -14.03
CA TRP A 489 11.73 13.95 -13.18
C TRP A 489 12.57 15.20 -12.94
N GLY A 490 12.78 16.06 -13.95
CA GLY A 490 13.51 17.31 -13.78
C GLY A 490 12.88 18.21 -12.71
N GLU A 491 11.55 18.29 -12.66
CA GLU A 491 10.82 19.06 -11.65
C GLU A 491 10.90 18.41 -10.27
N GLU A 492 10.77 17.08 -10.19
CA GLU A 492 10.90 16.32 -8.93
C GLU A 492 12.31 16.44 -8.34
N ILE A 493 13.34 16.37 -9.16
CA ILE A 493 14.74 16.58 -8.77
C ILE A 493 14.92 17.99 -8.21
N GLN A 494 14.38 19.00 -8.87
CA GLN A 494 14.46 20.39 -8.38
C GLN A 494 13.72 20.58 -7.05
N PHE A 495 12.64 19.86 -6.83
CA PHE A 495 11.92 19.86 -5.56
C PHE A 495 12.72 19.19 -4.44
N ALA A 496 13.56 18.19 -4.76
CA ALA A 496 14.32 17.38 -3.81
C ALA A 496 15.63 18.05 -3.30
N PHE A 497 16.00 19.22 -3.79
CA PHE A 497 17.25 19.93 -3.38
C PHE A 497 17.49 20.04 -1.86
N PRO A 498 16.48 20.18 -0.99
CA PRO A 498 16.68 20.18 0.47
C PRO A 498 17.41 18.96 0.99
N VAL A 499 17.30 17.81 0.33
CA VAL A 499 17.93 16.54 0.71
C VAL A 499 19.46 16.65 0.66
N PHE A 500 20.00 17.30 -0.38
CA PHE A 500 21.45 17.45 -0.55
C PHE A 500 22.11 18.22 0.59
N ARG A 501 21.46 19.31 1.05
CA ARG A 501 22.01 20.10 2.17
C ARG A 501 22.11 19.29 3.45
N VAL A 502 21.12 18.45 3.74
CA VAL A 502 21.17 17.56 4.91
C VAL A 502 22.17 16.43 4.70
N ALA A 503 22.24 15.85 3.49
CA ALA A 503 23.18 14.77 3.17
C ALA A 503 24.64 15.20 3.29
N ARG A 504 24.98 16.40 2.82
CA ARG A 504 26.34 16.95 2.97
C ARG A 504 26.73 17.21 4.42
N ARG A 505 25.77 17.58 5.28
CA ARG A 505 26.05 17.92 6.68
C ARG A 505 26.06 16.70 7.59
N SER A 506 25.22 15.73 7.32
CA SER A 506 24.89 14.65 8.26
C SER A 506 24.85 13.26 7.62
N GLY A 507 25.05 13.17 6.31
CA GLY A 507 25.08 11.89 5.59
C GLY A 507 26.46 11.23 5.64
N PRO A 508 26.54 9.93 5.38
CA PRO A 508 27.81 9.19 5.38
C PRO A 508 28.65 9.41 4.10
N THR A 509 28.07 9.97 3.04
CA THR A 509 28.73 10.17 1.73
C THR A 509 28.59 11.62 1.24
N PRO A 510 29.14 12.62 1.98
CA PRO A 510 28.94 14.04 1.69
C PRO A 510 29.54 14.48 0.35
N GLU A 511 30.69 13.91 -0.07
CA GLU A 511 31.34 14.21 -1.35
C GLU A 511 30.52 13.71 -2.53
N ALA A 512 29.94 12.51 -2.44
CA ALA A 512 29.05 11.97 -3.47
C ALA A 512 27.79 12.83 -3.62
N ALA A 513 27.18 13.24 -2.52
CA ALA A 513 26.04 14.14 -2.52
C ALA A 513 26.38 15.51 -3.14
N SER A 514 27.59 16.04 -2.85
CA SER A 514 28.05 17.32 -3.41
C SER A 514 28.30 17.24 -4.92
N ARG A 515 28.94 16.15 -5.40
CA ARG A 515 29.14 15.91 -6.84
C ARG A 515 27.81 15.80 -7.58
N LEU A 516 26.90 14.99 -7.09
CA LEU A 516 25.59 14.81 -7.71
C LEU A 516 24.80 16.14 -7.76
N GLU A 517 24.81 16.93 -6.68
CA GLU A 517 24.17 18.24 -6.67
C GLU A 517 24.79 19.19 -7.70
N ALA A 518 26.13 19.20 -7.86
CA ALA A 518 26.82 20.03 -8.83
C ALA A 518 26.46 19.62 -10.26
N GLU A 519 26.44 18.32 -10.58
CA GLU A 519 26.02 17.81 -11.89
C GLU A 519 24.58 18.20 -12.22
N ILE A 520 23.66 18.07 -11.25
CA ILE A 520 22.26 18.44 -11.43
C ILE A 520 22.13 19.95 -11.68
N ARG A 521 22.87 20.80 -10.95
CA ARG A 521 22.86 22.25 -11.15
C ARG A 521 23.41 22.66 -12.52
N ALA A 522 24.44 21.95 -12.99
CA ALA A 522 25.01 22.20 -14.33
C ALA A 522 24.00 21.83 -15.43
N ALA A 523 23.23 20.78 -15.26
CA ALA A 523 22.28 20.26 -16.26
C ALA A 523 20.90 20.95 -16.21
N LEU A 524 20.34 21.16 -15.04
CA LEU A 524 18.97 21.69 -14.83
C LEU A 524 18.93 23.14 -14.38
N GLY A 525 20.10 23.77 -14.20
CA GLY A 525 20.20 25.11 -13.65
C GLY A 525 19.99 25.19 -12.13
N PRO A 526 19.97 26.40 -11.57
CA PRO A 526 19.80 26.62 -10.15
C PRO A 526 18.39 26.26 -9.69
N PRO A 527 18.23 25.72 -8.45
CA PRO A 527 16.91 25.38 -7.93
C PRO A 527 16.03 26.62 -7.80
N PRO A 528 14.70 26.48 -8.00
CA PRO A 528 13.74 27.57 -7.87
C PRO A 528 13.73 28.13 -6.43
N MET A 529 13.28 29.38 -6.27
CA MET A 529 13.31 30.11 -4.99
C MET A 529 12.67 29.28 -3.84
N GLY A 530 11.53 28.66 -4.09
CA GLY A 530 10.86 27.81 -3.10
C GLY A 530 11.72 26.63 -2.63
N ALA A 531 12.50 25.99 -3.51
CA ALA A 531 13.43 24.92 -3.15
C ALA A 531 14.63 25.47 -2.36
N ARG A 532 15.11 26.68 -2.66
CA ARG A 532 16.18 27.34 -1.88
C ARG A 532 15.73 27.62 -0.44
N VAL A 533 14.52 28.17 -0.26
CA VAL A 533 13.94 28.42 1.09
C VAL A 533 13.81 27.10 1.85
N ARG A 534 13.23 26.07 1.23
CA ARG A 534 13.13 24.75 1.85
C ARG A 534 14.50 24.16 2.21
N SER A 535 15.50 24.34 1.35
CA SER A 535 16.87 23.89 1.63
C SER A 535 17.47 24.60 2.83
N PHE A 536 17.14 25.87 3.04
CA PHE A 536 17.56 26.59 4.25
C PHE A 536 16.93 26.00 5.51
N LEU A 537 15.68 25.62 5.49
CA LEU A 537 14.92 25.05 6.63
C LEU A 537 15.18 23.55 6.86
N ALA A 538 15.67 22.84 5.85
CA ALA A 538 15.81 21.37 5.91
C ALA A 538 16.67 20.86 7.07
N PRO A 539 17.80 21.48 7.49
CA PRO A 539 18.56 21.04 8.65
C PRO A 539 17.77 21.10 9.96
N ALA A 540 16.93 22.11 10.15
CA ALA A 540 16.05 22.21 11.32
C ALA A 540 14.99 21.10 11.33
N ALA A 541 14.38 20.83 10.17
CA ALA A 541 13.43 19.72 10.00
C ALA A 541 14.09 18.35 10.25
N ALA A 542 15.31 18.15 9.77
CA ALA A 542 16.10 16.95 10.02
C ALA A 542 16.48 16.79 11.52
N ALA A 543 16.85 17.88 12.19
CA ALA A 543 17.13 17.87 13.63
C ALA A 543 15.85 17.54 14.44
N TRP A 544 14.71 18.10 14.05
CA TRP A 544 13.41 17.75 14.64
C TRP A 544 13.07 16.27 14.42
N THR A 545 13.30 15.75 13.21
CA THR A 545 13.12 14.32 12.94
C THR A 545 14.02 13.47 13.82
N GLY A 546 15.30 13.82 13.95
CA GLY A 546 16.24 13.13 14.85
C GLY A 546 15.80 13.16 16.33
N PHE A 547 15.26 14.28 16.79
CA PHE A 547 14.70 14.38 18.12
C PHE A 547 13.48 13.48 18.29
N THR A 548 12.53 13.51 17.37
CA THR A 548 11.31 12.68 17.42
C THR A 548 11.59 11.18 17.36
N LEU A 549 12.61 10.77 16.56
CA LEU A 549 13.05 9.38 16.49
C LEU A 549 13.67 8.92 17.82
N ARG A 550 14.56 9.73 18.42
CA ARG A 550 15.20 9.41 19.71
C ARG A 550 14.20 9.29 20.86
N HIS A 551 13.17 10.12 20.86
CA HIS A 551 12.15 10.18 21.92
C HIS A 551 10.87 9.42 21.59
N ASN A 552 10.82 8.70 20.49
CA ASN A 552 9.67 7.87 20.09
C ASN A 552 8.34 8.64 19.95
N LEU A 553 8.40 9.95 19.61
CA LEU A 553 7.25 10.86 19.70
C LEU A 553 6.26 10.80 18.54
N LEU A 554 6.61 10.18 17.40
CA LEU A 554 5.77 10.22 16.18
C LEU A 554 5.53 8.84 15.54
N GLN A 555 5.60 7.78 16.32
CA GLN A 555 5.61 6.41 15.79
C GLN A 555 4.23 5.77 15.64
N HIS A 556 3.13 6.48 15.97
CA HIS A 556 1.82 5.86 15.90
C HIS A 556 1.05 6.37 14.69
N PRO A 557 0.41 5.44 13.92
CA PRO A 557 -0.51 5.84 12.89
C PRO A 557 -1.67 6.63 13.52
N LYS A 558 -2.20 7.61 12.78
CA LYS A 558 -3.43 8.30 13.20
C LYS A 558 -4.64 7.44 12.87
N LEU A 559 -5.71 7.59 13.64
CA LEU A 559 -6.99 7.00 13.30
C LEU A 559 -7.41 7.44 11.89
N VAL A 560 -7.76 6.47 11.06
CA VAL A 560 -8.57 6.70 9.86
C VAL A 560 -9.90 5.99 10.06
N ARG A 561 -10.99 6.75 9.99
CA ARG A 561 -12.35 6.24 10.06
C ARG A 561 -13.03 6.54 8.73
N ARG A 562 -13.57 5.51 8.10
CA ARG A 562 -14.39 5.63 6.89
C ARG A 562 -15.71 4.90 7.10
N ALA A 563 -16.80 5.46 6.60
CA ALA A 563 -18.10 4.83 6.66
C ALA A 563 -18.59 4.59 5.23
N TYR A 564 -19.08 3.40 4.99
CA TYR A 564 -19.58 2.92 3.72
C TYR A 564 -21.08 2.66 3.85
N ARG A 565 -21.88 3.14 2.89
CA ARG A 565 -23.35 2.95 2.84
C ARG A 565 -24.06 3.25 4.17
N SER A 566 -23.57 4.25 4.89
CA SER A 566 -24.12 4.66 6.18
C SER A 566 -25.55 5.21 6.03
N THR A 567 -26.44 4.80 6.92
CA THR A 567 -27.78 5.36 7.04
C THR A 567 -27.79 6.66 7.84
N ARG A 568 -26.65 7.10 8.39
CA ARG A 568 -26.53 8.37 9.15
C ARG A 568 -26.26 9.52 8.21
N TRP A 569 -27.26 10.35 8.02
CA TRP A 569 -27.14 11.61 7.30
C TRP A 569 -26.65 12.71 8.25
N ALA A 570 -25.46 13.24 8.01
CA ALA A 570 -24.99 14.46 8.68
C ALA A 570 -25.57 15.71 8.05
N LEU A 571 -25.98 15.63 6.78
CA LEU A 571 -26.77 16.63 6.07
C LEU A 571 -28.21 16.09 5.93
N ARG A 572 -29.21 16.93 6.16
CA ARG A 572 -30.64 16.54 6.06
C ARG A 572 -31.34 17.47 5.10
N SER A 573 -32.36 16.95 4.41
CA SER A 573 -33.31 17.77 3.69
C SER A 573 -34.04 18.70 4.66
N GLY A 574 -34.20 19.95 4.30
CA GLY A 574 -34.88 20.97 5.11
C GLY A 574 -34.24 22.34 4.98
N GLN A 575 -34.64 23.25 5.89
CA GLN A 575 -34.15 24.61 5.89
C GLN A 575 -32.76 24.70 6.54
N LEU A 576 -31.80 25.31 5.83
CA LEU A 576 -30.45 25.55 6.30
C LEU A 576 -30.13 27.08 6.29
N GLY A 577 -30.60 27.78 7.28
CA GLY A 577 -30.61 29.26 7.25
C GLY A 577 -31.57 29.77 6.16
N SER A 578 -31.06 30.57 5.25
CA SER A 578 -31.81 31.11 4.08
C SER A 578 -31.91 30.16 2.90
N LEU A 579 -31.26 28.97 2.99
CA LEU A 579 -31.26 27.94 1.94
C LEU A 579 -32.22 26.80 2.28
N ARG A 580 -32.96 26.34 1.29
CA ARG A 580 -33.65 25.06 1.30
C ARG A 580 -32.74 24.03 0.66
N VAL A 581 -32.52 22.92 1.35
CA VAL A 581 -31.67 21.83 0.92
C VAL A 581 -32.53 20.58 0.75
N GLU A 582 -32.49 19.97 -0.42
CA GLU A 582 -33.11 18.68 -0.69
C GLU A 582 -32.01 17.66 -1.02
N LEU A 583 -32.12 16.47 -0.45
CA LEU A 583 -31.16 15.40 -0.62
C LEU A 583 -31.81 14.23 -1.35
N GLU A 584 -31.18 13.82 -2.42
CA GLU A 584 -31.54 12.62 -3.16
C GLU A 584 -30.35 11.64 -3.18
N ARG A 585 -30.62 10.39 -2.89
CA ARG A 585 -29.58 9.35 -2.80
C ARG A 585 -29.55 8.56 -4.10
N ALA A 586 -28.39 8.53 -4.77
CA ALA A 586 -28.06 7.61 -5.85
C ALA A 586 -27.04 6.58 -5.37
N LEU A 587 -26.84 5.51 -6.13
CA LEU A 587 -26.05 4.33 -5.75
C LEU A 587 -24.62 4.70 -5.27
N HIS A 588 -23.97 5.67 -5.92
CA HIS A 588 -22.59 6.11 -5.64
C HIS A 588 -22.48 7.62 -5.40
N SER A 589 -23.59 8.33 -5.33
CA SER A 589 -23.57 9.78 -5.10
C SER A 589 -24.76 10.24 -4.27
N THR A 590 -24.55 11.34 -3.56
CA THR A 590 -25.60 12.10 -2.88
C THR A 590 -25.80 13.39 -3.65
N LEU A 591 -26.98 13.55 -4.21
CA LEU A 591 -27.40 14.79 -4.86
C LEU A 591 -27.94 15.75 -3.81
N VAL A 592 -27.38 16.96 -3.75
CA VAL A 592 -27.74 18.03 -2.84
C VAL A 592 -28.32 19.17 -3.67
N ARG A 593 -29.64 19.26 -3.77
CA ARG A 593 -30.30 20.39 -4.43
C ARG A 593 -30.41 21.54 -3.44
N VAL A 594 -30.06 22.74 -3.87
CA VAL A 594 -30.01 23.94 -3.01
C VAL A 594 -30.78 25.05 -3.68
N GLU A 595 -31.77 25.58 -2.97
CA GLU A 595 -32.62 26.71 -3.40
C GLU A 595 -32.60 27.80 -2.35
N GLY A 596 -32.84 29.05 -2.75
CA GLY A 596 -33.03 30.18 -1.83
C GLY A 596 -31.96 31.27 -1.92
N VAL A 597 -31.89 32.11 -0.93
CA VAL A 597 -30.98 33.27 -0.90
C VAL A 597 -29.67 32.88 -0.20
N TRP A 598 -28.56 33.03 -0.90
CA TRP A 598 -27.26 32.70 -0.35
C TRP A 598 -26.69 33.85 0.51
N ASP A 599 -26.26 33.50 1.70
CA ASP A 599 -25.45 34.33 2.58
C ASP A 599 -24.19 33.59 3.06
N ARG A 600 -23.28 34.34 3.72
CA ARG A 600 -22.01 33.78 4.21
C ARG A 600 -22.22 32.66 5.23
N ALA A 601 -23.24 32.78 6.08
CA ALA A 601 -23.49 31.81 7.14
C ALA A 601 -24.05 30.50 6.58
N SER A 602 -24.99 30.59 5.64
CA SER A 602 -25.60 29.46 4.95
C SER A 602 -24.57 28.68 4.09
N ALA A 603 -23.71 29.40 3.34
CA ALA A 603 -22.63 28.79 2.58
C ALA A 603 -21.66 28.00 3.48
N LYS A 604 -21.26 28.57 4.62
CA LYS A 604 -20.39 27.85 5.58
C LYS A 604 -21.08 26.67 6.27
N ARG A 605 -22.36 26.78 6.60
CA ARG A 605 -23.16 25.69 7.18
C ARG A 605 -23.32 24.55 6.18
N LEU A 606 -23.58 24.86 4.91
CA LEU A 606 -23.66 23.86 3.84
C LEU A 606 -22.30 23.13 3.66
N ALA A 607 -21.20 23.89 3.59
CA ALA A 607 -19.87 23.30 3.52
C ALA A 607 -19.56 22.39 4.73
N ALA A 608 -19.92 22.83 5.94
CA ALA A 608 -19.76 22.03 7.15
C ALA A 608 -20.62 20.75 7.12
N GLY A 609 -21.85 20.85 6.65
CA GLY A 609 -22.77 19.72 6.48
C GLY A 609 -22.24 18.71 5.46
N ILE A 610 -21.74 19.19 4.31
CA ILE A 610 -21.13 18.34 3.27
C ILE A 610 -19.88 17.65 3.80
N ARG A 611 -18.98 18.37 4.48
CA ARG A 611 -17.80 17.77 5.13
C ARG A 611 -18.18 16.69 6.13
N ALA A 612 -19.15 16.95 6.98
CA ALA A 612 -19.65 15.98 7.94
C ALA A 612 -20.30 14.76 7.25
N HIS A 613 -21.04 14.99 6.15
CA HIS A 613 -21.62 13.92 5.36
C HIS A 613 -20.54 13.03 4.73
N LEU A 614 -19.54 13.61 4.09
CA LEU A 614 -18.41 12.89 3.49
C LEU A 614 -17.52 12.19 4.52
N TYR A 615 -17.47 12.68 5.75
CA TYR A 615 -16.79 11.99 6.85
C TYR A 615 -17.48 10.68 7.23
N HIS A 616 -18.81 10.61 7.05
CA HIS A 616 -19.64 9.46 7.44
C HIS A 616 -20.07 8.59 6.26
N ASN A 617 -19.83 9.01 5.02
CA ASN A 617 -20.25 8.32 3.80
C ASN A 617 -19.11 8.32 2.78
N ASP A 618 -19.05 7.29 1.94
CA ASP A 618 -18.11 7.18 0.82
C ASP A 618 -18.71 7.66 -0.51
N ALA A 619 -20.03 7.86 -0.55
CA ALA A 619 -20.71 8.40 -1.73
C ALA A 619 -20.25 9.85 -2.01
N ASP A 620 -19.98 10.15 -3.28
CA ASP A 620 -19.63 11.50 -3.71
C ASP A 620 -20.84 12.45 -3.57
N VAL A 621 -20.58 13.73 -3.37
CA VAL A 621 -21.62 14.73 -3.24
C VAL A 621 -21.69 15.59 -4.50
N LYS A 622 -22.86 15.61 -5.15
CA LYS A 622 -23.16 16.52 -6.25
C LYS A 622 -24.07 17.63 -5.72
N VAL A 623 -23.59 18.86 -5.68
CA VAL A 623 -24.39 20.02 -5.29
C VAL A 623 -24.98 20.65 -6.54
N LEU A 624 -26.30 20.68 -6.62
CA LEU A 624 -27.06 21.39 -7.67
C LEU A 624 -27.68 22.65 -7.08
N VAL A 625 -27.26 23.79 -7.58
CA VAL A 625 -27.86 25.08 -7.27
C VAL A 625 -29.00 25.34 -8.26
N ALA A 626 -30.22 25.44 -7.75
CA ALA A 626 -31.41 25.58 -8.58
C ALA A 626 -31.47 26.95 -9.31
N GLU A 627 -32.14 26.98 -10.45
CA GLU A 627 -32.40 28.19 -11.22
C GLU A 627 -33.23 29.18 -10.38
N GLY A 628 -32.92 30.49 -10.50
CA GLY A 628 -33.58 31.52 -9.69
C GLY A 628 -33.01 31.68 -8.30
N THR A 629 -32.03 30.91 -7.90
CA THR A 629 -31.29 31.05 -6.67
C THR A 629 -30.38 32.28 -6.76
N HIS A 630 -30.67 33.36 -6.00
CA HIS A 630 -29.82 34.54 -5.94
C HIS A 630 -28.51 34.22 -5.17
N ALA A 631 -27.64 33.47 -5.81
CA ALA A 631 -26.29 33.22 -5.30
C ALA A 631 -25.36 34.30 -5.87
N ALA A 632 -24.97 35.27 -5.06
CA ALA A 632 -23.85 36.11 -5.43
C ALA A 632 -22.64 35.16 -5.63
N SER A 633 -21.92 35.27 -6.75
CA SER A 633 -20.77 34.43 -7.11
C SER A 633 -19.77 34.23 -5.96
N ARG A 634 -19.57 35.29 -5.15
CA ARG A 634 -18.73 35.28 -3.94
C ARG A 634 -19.07 34.20 -2.90
N TYR A 635 -20.33 33.76 -2.81
CA TYR A 635 -20.74 32.73 -1.84
C TYR A 635 -20.58 31.32 -2.41
N LEU A 636 -20.73 31.14 -3.72
CA LEU A 636 -20.36 29.91 -4.41
C LEU A 636 -18.85 29.70 -4.38
N GLU A 637 -18.08 30.76 -4.60
CA GLU A 637 -16.62 30.73 -4.44
C GLU A 637 -16.21 30.42 -3.00
N LEU A 638 -16.94 30.94 -2.00
CA LEU A 638 -16.74 30.61 -0.60
C LEU A 638 -17.00 29.12 -0.36
N LEU A 639 -18.11 28.58 -0.85
CA LEU A 639 -18.44 27.15 -0.75
C LEU A 639 -17.36 26.30 -1.42
N ALA A 640 -16.97 26.64 -2.64
CA ALA A 640 -15.92 25.95 -3.39
C ALA A 640 -14.57 25.97 -2.64
N ARG A 641 -14.20 27.14 -2.09
CA ARG A 641 -12.97 27.29 -1.28
C ARG A 641 -13.00 26.44 -0.01
N GLU A 642 -14.11 26.42 0.71
CA GLU A 642 -14.29 25.60 1.92
C GLU A 642 -14.26 24.10 1.63
N LEU A 643 -14.67 23.68 0.42
CA LEU A 643 -14.68 22.28 -0.02
C LEU A 643 -13.49 21.89 -0.88
N LYS A 644 -12.59 22.84 -1.19
CA LYS A 644 -11.39 22.58 -2.00
C LYS A 644 -10.58 21.33 -1.59
N PRO A 645 -10.39 21.02 -0.28
CA PRO A 645 -9.72 19.79 0.13
C PRO A 645 -10.45 18.49 -0.26
N LEU A 646 -11.74 18.59 -0.60
CA LEU A 646 -12.63 17.46 -0.94
C LEU A 646 -13.09 17.49 -2.41
N ARG A 647 -12.44 18.31 -3.25
CA ARG A 647 -12.81 18.50 -4.68
C ARG A 647 -12.94 17.21 -5.49
N HIS A 648 -12.23 16.17 -5.10
CA HIS A 648 -12.30 14.84 -5.71
C HIS A 648 -13.57 14.05 -5.34
N ARG A 649 -14.37 14.55 -4.40
CA ARG A 649 -15.60 13.94 -3.92
C ARG A 649 -16.81 14.88 -3.93
N VAL A 650 -16.62 16.14 -4.34
CA VAL A 650 -17.67 17.15 -4.40
C VAL A 650 -17.63 17.85 -5.75
N SER A 651 -18.73 17.81 -6.47
CA SER A 651 -18.96 18.67 -7.63
C SER A 651 -20.06 19.69 -7.34
N ILE A 652 -19.93 20.90 -7.87
CA ILE A 652 -20.92 21.97 -7.73
C ILE A 652 -21.36 22.38 -9.13
N SER A 653 -22.65 22.23 -9.43
CA SER A 653 -23.27 22.63 -10.70
C SER A 653 -24.34 23.68 -10.44
N VAL A 654 -24.39 24.72 -11.25
CA VAL A 654 -25.44 25.74 -11.22
C VAL A 654 -26.35 25.53 -12.42
N LEU A 655 -27.64 25.36 -12.17
CA LEU A 655 -28.65 25.24 -13.22
C LEU A 655 -28.99 26.65 -13.73
N THR A 656 -28.57 26.97 -14.94
CA THR A 656 -28.85 28.25 -15.61
C THR A 656 -29.67 27.97 -16.86
N GLY A 657 -31.03 27.92 -16.76
CA GLY A 657 -31.91 27.71 -17.93
C GLY A 657 -31.69 26.37 -18.64
N PRO A 658 -32.04 26.23 -19.94
CA PRO A 658 -31.92 24.96 -20.67
C PRO A 658 -30.49 24.50 -20.97
N ALA A 659 -29.44 25.24 -20.52
CA ALA A 659 -28.07 24.84 -20.62
C ALA A 659 -27.48 24.67 -19.21
N THR A 660 -27.09 23.43 -18.86
CA THR A 660 -26.30 23.10 -17.65
C THR A 660 -24.88 23.67 -17.78
N GLY A 661 -24.60 24.77 -17.09
CA GLY A 661 -23.23 25.24 -16.89
C GLY A 661 -22.57 24.47 -15.74
N GLU A 662 -21.61 23.60 -16.03
CA GLU A 662 -20.75 23.02 -14.98
C GLU A 662 -19.78 24.08 -14.47
N TYR A 663 -19.95 24.49 -13.21
CA TYR A 663 -18.89 25.15 -12.47
C TYR A 663 -17.86 24.09 -12.06
N LEU A 664 -16.93 23.78 -12.96
CA LEU A 664 -15.72 23.06 -12.57
C LEU A 664 -14.99 23.92 -11.53
N MET A 665 -14.74 23.37 -10.36
CA MET A 665 -13.84 23.96 -9.39
C MET A 665 -12.43 23.96 -10.01
N SER A 666 -12.16 24.95 -10.86
CA SER A 666 -10.83 25.18 -11.40
C SER A 666 -9.87 25.54 -10.26
N ALA A 667 -8.77 24.80 -10.22
CA ALA A 667 -7.49 24.92 -9.53
C ALA A 667 -7.40 25.65 -8.19
#